data_9ce10ebf1c72f2bed3a562bca80636cf
#
_entry.id   9ce10ebf1c72f2bed3a562bca80636cf
#
_cell.length_a   1.000
_cell.length_b   1.000
_cell.length_c   1.000
_cell.angle_alpha   90.00
_cell.angle_beta   90.00
_cell.angle_gamma   90.00
#
_symmetry.space_group_name_H-M   'P 1'
#
loop_
_entity.id
_entity.type
_entity.pdbx_description
1 polymer ?
#
loop_
_entity_poly.entity_id
_entity_poly.type
_entity_poly.pdbx_seq_one_letter_code
_entity_poly.pdbx_strand_id
1 'polypeptide(L)'
;MSVAHVALPVPLPRTFDYLLPEGMAVKAGCRVRVPFGKQERIGIVAAMSERSELPLDELKPVAEALDDEPVFSTTVWRLLMWAAEYYHHPIGDVLFHALPVMLRQGKPASATPLWYWFATEQGLVVDLNGLKRSRKQQQALAALRQGKIWRHQVGELEFNEAALQALRGKGLAELACEAPALTDWRSAYSVAGERLRLNTEQATAVGAIHSAADRFSAWLLAGITGSGKTEVYLSVLENVLAQGRQALVMVPEIGLTPQTIARFRQRFNAPVEVLHSGLNDSERLSAWLKAKNGEAAIVIGTRSSLFTPFKDLGVIVIDEEHDSSYKQQEGWRYHARDLAVWRAHSEQIPIILGSATPALETLHNVRQGKYRQLTLSKRAGNARPAQQHVLDLKGQPLQAGLSPALISRMRQHLQADNQVILFLNRRGFAPALLCHDCGWIAECPRCDSYYTLHQAQHHLRCHHCDSQRPIPRQCPSCGSTHLVPVGIGTEQLEQALAPLFPEVPISRIDRDTTSRKGALEEHLAAVHRGGARILIGTQMLAKGHHFPDVTLVSLLDVDGALFSADFRSAERFAQLYTQVSGRAGRAGKQGEVILQTHHPEHPLLQTLLYKGYDAFAEQALAERQTMQLPPWTSHVLIRAEDHNNQQAPLFLQQLRNLLQASPLADEKLWVLGPVPALAPKRGGRWRWQILLQHPSRVRLQHIVSGTLALINTLPEARKVKWVLDVDPIEG
;
A
#
# COMPACT_ATOMS: atom_id res chain seq x y z
N MET A 1 31.49 -26.24 17.66
CA MET A 1 30.72 -25.07 18.11
C MET A 1 29.85 -24.56 16.97
N SER A 2 28.58 -24.31 17.25
CA SER A 2 27.66 -23.78 16.24
C SER A 2 27.73 -22.25 16.19
N VAL A 3 27.66 -21.71 14.98
CA VAL A 3 27.64 -20.27 14.72
C VAL A 3 26.25 -19.90 14.23
N ALA A 4 25.64 -18.91 14.89
CA ALA A 4 24.36 -18.34 14.45
C ALA A 4 24.63 -17.10 13.60
N HIS A 5 24.14 -17.10 12.37
CA HIS A 5 24.18 -15.93 11.47
C HIS A 5 22.90 -15.13 11.72
N VAL A 6 23.04 -14.02 12.44
CA VAL A 6 21.90 -13.24 12.97
C VAL A 6 21.66 -12.01 12.12
N ALA A 7 20.41 -11.85 11.67
CA ALA A 7 19.93 -10.65 11.00
C ALA A 7 19.49 -9.64 12.04
N LEU A 8 20.05 -8.43 11.98
CA LEU A 8 19.73 -7.31 12.87
C LEU A 8 19.04 -6.18 12.10
N PRO A 9 18.17 -5.40 12.76
CA PRO A 9 17.47 -4.28 12.12
C PRO A 9 18.40 -3.06 11.96
N VAL A 10 19.45 -3.24 11.20
CA VAL A 10 20.46 -2.23 10.90
C VAL A 10 20.61 -2.08 9.39
N PRO A 11 21.03 -0.91 8.88
CA PRO A 11 21.09 -0.65 7.44
C PRO A 11 22.30 -1.29 6.74
N LEU A 12 22.79 -2.40 7.24
CA LEU A 12 23.92 -3.12 6.67
C LEU A 12 23.45 -4.39 5.96
N PRO A 13 23.92 -4.67 4.74
CA PRO A 13 23.44 -5.78 3.92
C PRO A 13 24.09 -7.12 4.29
N ARG A 14 24.22 -7.39 5.56
CA ARG A 14 24.87 -8.62 6.05
C ARG A 14 24.24 -9.11 7.33
N THR A 15 24.48 -10.37 7.64
CA THR A 15 24.22 -10.95 8.97
C THR A 15 25.46 -10.80 9.85
N PHE A 16 25.26 -11.01 11.15
CA PHE A 16 26.32 -10.92 12.15
C PHE A 16 26.46 -12.29 12.84
N ASP A 17 27.70 -12.74 12.98
CA ASP A 17 27.99 -14.07 13.52
C ASP A 17 28.12 -14.06 15.05
N TYR A 18 27.46 -15.01 15.67
CA TYR A 18 27.51 -15.21 17.13
C TYR A 18 27.69 -16.69 17.43
N LEU A 19 28.40 -16.98 18.53
CA LEU A 19 28.51 -18.35 19.01
C LEU A 19 27.23 -18.77 19.71
N LEU A 20 26.78 -19.99 19.47
CA LEU A 20 25.67 -20.57 20.18
C LEU A 20 26.18 -21.29 21.44
N PRO A 21 25.80 -20.86 22.68
CA PRO A 21 26.21 -21.53 23.91
C PRO A 21 25.76 -22.99 23.94
N GLU A 22 26.50 -23.83 24.67
CA GLU A 22 26.11 -25.22 24.93
C GLU A 22 24.73 -25.27 25.60
N GLY A 23 23.90 -26.19 25.16
CA GLY A 23 22.55 -26.36 25.69
C GLY A 23 21.51 -25.44 25.09
N MET A 24 21.90 -24.46 24.29
CA MET A 24 20.98 -23.58 23.59
C MET A 24 20.74 -24.12 22.17
N ALA A 25 19.48 -24.33 21.82
CA ALA A 25 19.08 -24.78 20.49
C ALA A 25 18.20 -23.73 19.83
N VAL A 26 18.55 -23.31 18.62
CA VAL A 26 17.76 -22.38 17.80
C VAL A 26 17.74 -22.85 16.36
N LYS A 27 16.68 -22.47 15.66
CA LYS A 27 16.50 -22.72 14.23
C LYS A 27 16.48 -21.40 13.48
N ALA A 28 16.73 -21.44 12.16
CA ALA A 28 16.52 -20.28 11.31
C ALA A 28 15.07 -19.78 11.46
N GLY A 29 14.91 -18.48 11.62
CA GLY A 29 13.60 -17.86 11.88
C GLY A 29 13.27 -17.62 13.34
N CYS A 30 14.08 -18.15 14.29
CA CYS A 30 13.92 -17.87 15.71
C CYS A 30 14.54 -16.52 16.07
N ARG A 31 13.93 -15.82 17.02
CA ARG A 31 14.48 -14.59 17.56
C ARG A 31 15.49 -14.91 18.67
N VAL A 32 16.53 -14.11 18.73
CA VAL A 32 17.58 -14.19 19.75
C VAL A 32 17.90 -12.80 20.28
N ARG A 33 18.38 -12.74 21.51
CA ARG A 33 18.96 -11.53 22.07
C ARG A 33 20.48 -11.65 21.97
N VAL A 34 21.11 -10.66 21.36
CA VAL A 34 22.55 -10.67 21.11
C VAL A 34 23.19 -9.36 21.54
N PRO A 35 24.44 -9.40 22.01
CA PRO A 35 25.21 -8.18 22.25
C PRO A 35 25.55 -7.48 20.91
N PHE A 36 25.34 -6.17 20.86
CA PHE A 36 25.67 -5.35 19.71
C PHE A 36 26.24 -4.01 20.19
N GLY A 37 27.55 -3.84 20.06
CA GLY A 37 28.22 -2.70 20.69
C GLY A 37 28.12 -2.76 22.20
N LYS A 38 27.64 -1.68 22.80
CA LYS A 38 27.42 -1.58 24.25
C LYS A 38 26.01 -1.99 24.70
N GLN A 39 25.16 -2.37 23.75
CA GLN A 39 23.76 -2.71 24.00
C GLN A 39 23.47 -4.14 23.57
N GLU A 40 22.36 -4.67 24.06
CA GLU A 40 21.78 -5.89 23.53
C GLU A 40 20.69 -5.55 22.54
N ARG A 41 20.58 -6.35 21.48
CA ARG A 41 19.52 -6.20 20.47
C ARG A 41 18.81 -7.50 20.20
N ILE A 42 17.58 -7.40 19.74
CA ILE A 42 16.82 -8.52 19.22
C ILE A 42 17.23 -8.74 17.77
N GLY A 43 17.59 -9.96 17.44
CA GLY A 43 17.90 -10.38 16.08
C GLY A 43 17.10 -11.62 15.71
N ILE A 44 17.17 -11.99 14.43
CA ILE A 44 16.53 -13.19 13.90
C ILE A 44 17.63 -14.06 13.29
N VAL A 45 17.67 -15.32 13.66
CA VAL A 45 18.63 -16.26 13.10
C VAL A 45 18.28 -16.51 11.63
N ALA A 46 19.15 -16.07 10.73
CA ALA A 46 18.99 -16.28 9.30
C ALA A 46 19.49 -17.66 8.87
N ALA A 47 20.56 -18.14 9.48
CA ALA A 47 21.16 -19.45 9.20
C ALA A 47 21.99 -19.93 10.37
N MET A 48 22.24 -21.23 10.40
CA MET A 48 23.17 -21.87 11.34
C MET A 48 24.29 -22.55 10.56
N SER A 49 25.51 -22.46 11.05
CA SER A 49 26.65 -23.18 10.49
C SER A 49 27.71 -23.47 11.56
N GLU A 50 28.80 -24.10 11.16
CA GLU A 50 29.96 -24.33 12.03
C GLU A 50 31.13 -23.39 11.68
N ARG A 51 30.95 -22.50 10.68
CA ARG A 51 31.97 -21.63 10.14
C ARG A 51 31.60 -20.18 10.24
N SER A 52 32.61 -19.32 10.42
CA SER A 52 32.49 -17.87 10.36
C SER A 52 33.67 -17.30 9.58
N GLU A 53 33.46 -16.15 8.95
CA GLU A 53 34.54 -15.37 8.32
C GLU A 53 35.49 -14.78 9.38
N LEU A 54 35.03 -14.64 10.63
CA LEU A 54 35.83 -14.19 11.75
C LEU A 54 36.36 -15.38 12.56
N PRO A 55 37.50 -15.24 13.23
CA PRO A 55 37.97 -16.26 14.18
C PRO A 55 36.91 -16.53 15.26
N LEU A 56 36.68 -17.81 15.57
CA LEU A 56 35.64 -18.21 16.51
C LEU A 56 35.85 -17.63 17.92
N ASP A 57 37.11 -17.38 18.31
CA ASP A 57 37.43 -16.77 19.61
C ASP A 57 37.11 -15.27 19.70
N GLU A 58 36.86 -14.61 18.55
CA GLU A 58 36.44 -13.21 18.50
C GLU A 58 34.92 -13.06 18.51
N LEU A 59 34.17 -14.14 18.31
CA LEU A 59 32.71 -14.10 18.30
C LEU A 59 32.14 -14.04 19.71
N LYS A 60 31.17 -13.16 19.91
CA LYS A 60 30.40 -13.06 21.15
C LYS A 60 29.30 -14.12 21.16
N PRO A 61 28.92 -14.62 22.36
CA PRO A 61 27.85 -15.60 22.44
C PRO A 61 26.47 -14.94 22.32
N VAL A 62 25.49 -15.71 21.86
CA VAL A 62 24.08 -15.35 21.94
C VAL A 62 23.70 -15.27 23.43
N ALA A 63 23.06 -14.16 23.85
CA ALA A 63 22.69 -13.94 25.23
C ALA A 63 21.46 -14.76 25.63
N GLU A 64 20.46 -14.85 24.79
CA GLU A 64 19.20 -15.51 25.09
C GLU A 64 18.52 -15.97 23.78
N ALA A 65 17.96 -17.17 23.80
CA ALA A 65 17.05 -17.66 22.75
C ALA A 65 15.62 -17.34 23.15
N LEU A 66 14.92 -16.57 22.33
CA LEU A 66 13.55 -16.12 22.61
C LEU A 66 12.48 -17.10 22.13
N ASP A 67 12.79 -17.93 21.15
CA ASP A 67 11.84 -18.85 20.53
C ASP A 67 12.45 -20.25 20.39
N ASP A 68 11.62 -21.27 20.60
CA ASP A 68 11.96 -22.66 20.31
C ASP A 68 11.68 -23.01 18.85
N GLU A 69 10.66 -22.37 18.25
CA GLU A 69 10.26 -22.56 16.88
C GLU A 69 10.28 -21.23 16.12
N PRO A 70 10.46 -21.26 14.79
CA PRO A 70 10.49 -20.03 13.99
C PRO A 70 9.21 -19.21 14.15
N VAL A 71 9.35 -17.88 14.20
CA VAL A 71 8.20 -16.97 14.29
C VAL A 71 7.48 -16.81 12.96
N PHE A 72 8.16 -17.11 11.85
CA PHE A 72 7.58 -17.08 10.51
C PHE A 72 7.15 -18.48 10.07
N SER A 73 6.07 -18.54 9.28
CA SER A 73 5.77 -19.77 8.54
C SER A 73 6.85 -20.02 7.49
N THR A 74 6.97 -21.26 7.03
CA THR A 74 7.97 -21.62 6.00
C THR A 74 7.76 -20.82 4.72
N THR A 75 6.52 -20.61 4.31
CA THR A 75 6.20 -19.87 3.08
C THR A 75 6.51 -18.38 3.21
N VAL A 76 6.18 -17.76 4.35
CA VAL A 76 6.53 -16.35 4.59
C VAL A 76 8.04 -16.19 4.68
N TRP A 77 8.73 -17.12 5.31
CA TRP A 77 10.19 -17.09 5.38
C TRP A 77 10.82 -17.10 3.99
N ARG A 78 10.38 -18.00 3.12
CA ARG A 78 10.85 -18.05 1.73
C ARG A 78 10.55 -16.77 0.96
N LEU A 79 9.35 -16.23 1.16
CA LEU A 79 8.95 -14.95 0.56
C LEU A 79 9.90 -13.83 0.97
N LEU A 80 10.20 -13.71 2.26
CA LEU A 80 11.06 -12.65 2.79
C LEU A 80 12.51 -12.79 2.31
N MET A 81 13.04 -14.00 2.28
CA MET A 81 14.38 -14.24 1.79
C MET A 81 14.52 -13.91 0.31
N TRP A 82 13.56 -14.32 -0.51
CA TRP A 82 13.51 -13.98 -1.93
C TRP A 82 13.37 -12.47 -2.13
N ALA A 83 12.48 -11.83 -1.39
CA ALA A 83 12.21 -10.40 -1.54
C ALA A 83 13.40 -9.53 -1.12
N ALA A 84 14.12 -9.91 -0.07
CA ALA A 84 15.33 -9.20 0.33
C ALA A 84 16.36 -9.18 -0.80
N GLU A 85 16.53 -10.29 -1.48
CA GLU A 85 17.44 -10.41 -2.62
C GLU A 85 16.93 -9.62 -3.84
N TYR A 86 15.67 -9.78 -4.18
CA TYR A 86 15.06 -9.12 -5.35
C TYR A 86 15.08 -7.60 -5.24
N TYR A 87 14.72 -7.06 -4.08
CA TYR A 87 14.68 -5.61 -3.85
C TYR A 87 16.01 -5.05 -3.37
N HIS A 88 17.05 -5.87 -3.26
CA HIS A 88 18.38 -5.45 -2.79
C HIS A 88 18.30 -4.70 -1.46
N HIS A 89 17.49 -5.18 -0.54
CA HIS A 89 17.28 -4.53 0.74
C HIS A 89 17.91 -5.37 1.87
N PRO A 90 18.47 -4.73 2.92
CA PRO A 90 19.10 -5.46 4.03
C PRO A 90 18.15 -6.47 4.65
N ILE A 91 18.62 -7.71 4.83
CA ILE A 91 17.80 -8.82 5.31
C ILE A 91 17.21 -8.57 6.70
N GLY A 92 17.96 -7.94 7.60
CA GLY A 92 17.47 -7.61 8.92
C GLY A 92 16.26 -6.69 8.88
N ASP A 93 16.33 -5.67 8.03
CA ASP A 93 15.24 -4.70 7.87
C ASP A 93 14.00 -5.35 7.27
N VAL A 94 14.18 -6.24 6.29
CA VAL A 94 13.08 -7.01 5.68
C VAL A 94 12.38 -7.88 6.71
N LEU A 95 13.13 -8.67 7.48
CA LEU A 95 12.57 -9.58 8.47
C LEU A 95 11.84 -8.84 9.59
N PHE A 96 12.41 -7.74 10.07
CA PHE A 96 11.78 -6.95 11.13
C PHE A 96 10.56 -6.19 10.65
N HIS A 97 10.55 -5.73 9.38
CA HIS A 97 9.37 -5.10 8.80
C HIS A 97 8.16 -6.05 8.80
N ALA A 98 8.39 -7.32 8.55
CA ALA A 98 7.34 -8.33 8.49
C ALA A 98 6.80 -8.77 9.86
N LEU A 99 7.48 -8.41 10.96
CA LEU A 99 7.05 -8.75 12.30
C LEU A 99 6.18 -7.66 12.92
N PRO A 100 5.16 -8.04 13.72
CA PRO A 100 4.48 -7.09 14.61
C PRO A 100 5.45 -6.41 15.56
N VAL A 101 5.17 -5.16 15.91
CA VAL A 101 6.06 -4.35 16.77
C VAL A 101 6.39 -5.05 18.09
N MET A 102 5.43 -5.69 18.73
CA MET A 102 5.69 -6.39 20.01
C MET A 102 6.69 -7.53 19.85
N LEU A 103 6.67 -8.23 18.72
CA LEU A 103 7.66 -9.28 18.45
C LEU A 103 9.05 -8.71 18.18
N ARG A 104 9.13 -7.53 17.55
CA ARG A 104 10.40 -6.81 17.37
C ARG A 104 11.02 -6.40 18.70
N GLN A 105 10.18 -6.20 19.73
CA GLN A 105 10.61 -5.81 21.08
C GLN A 105 10.99 -7.00 21.95
N GLY A 106 10.89 -8.21 21.43
CA GLY A 106 11.21 -9.43 22.17
C GLY A 106 10.09 -9.97 23.04
N LYS A 107 8.85 -9.49 22.87
CA LYS A 107 7.69 -10.02 23.58
C LYS A 107 7.39 -11.46 23.10
N PRO A 108 6.78 -12.32 23.97
CA PRO A 108 6.48 -13.70 23.59
C PRO A 108 5.59 -13.79 22.33
N ALA A 109 5.91 -14.74 21.46
CA ALA A 109 5.14 -15.05 20.26
C ALA A 109 4.01 -16.04 20.59
N SER A 110 3.25 -15.75 21.61
CA SER A 110 2.14 -16.56 22.10
C SER A 110 1.02 -15.64 22.57
N ALA A 111 -0.20 -16.18 22.58
CA ALA A 111 -1.35 -15.44 23.08
C ALA A 111 -1.11 -15.00 24.53
N THR A 112 -1.56 -13.79 24.87
CA THR A 112 -1.46 -13.28 26.24
C THR A 112 -2.19 -14.22 27.18
N PRO A 113 -1.52 -14.78 28.22
CA PRO A 113 -2.19 -15.67 29.15
C PRO A 113 -3.34 -14.94 29.87
N LEU A 114 -4.45 -15.64 30.07
CA LEU A 114 -5.55 -15.14 30.88
C LEU A 114 -5.30 -15.52 32.33
N TRP A 115 -5.34 -14.51 33.18
CA TRP A 115 -5.14 -14.68 34.61
C TRP A 115 -6.46 -14.89 35.33
N TYR A 116 -6.47 -15.81 36.30
CA TYR A 116 -7.65 -16.05 37.10
C TYR A 116 -7.28 -16.25 38.58
N TRP A 117 -8.23 -15.92 39.44
CA TRP A 117 -8.15 -16.16 40.86
C TRP A 117 -8.81 -17.49 41.18
N PHE A 118 -8.21 -18.24 42.10
CA PHE A 118 -8.78 -19.48 42.61
C PHE A 118 -8.54 -19.59 44.12
N ALA A 119 -9.42 -20.33 44.83
CA ALA A 119 -9.26 -20.61 46.24
C ALA A 119 -8.21 -21.71 46.43
N THR A 120 -7.27 -21.48 47.36
CA THR A 120 -6.31 -22.49 47.77
C THR A 120 -7.01 -23.59 48.61
N GLU A 121 -6.30 -24.69 48.90
CA GLU A 121 -6.85 -25.73 49.77
C GLU A 121 -7.28 -25.14 51.13
N GLN A 122 -6.50 -24.25 51.71
CA GLN A 122 -6.88 -23.54 52.95
C GLN A 122 -8.09 -22.62 52.74
N GLY A 123 -8.18 -21.97 51.60
CA GLY A 123 -9.31 -21.11 51.22
C GLY A 123 -10.63 -21.87 51.09
N LEU A 124 -10.55 -23.14 50.70
CA LEU A 124 -11.76 -23.98 50.55
C LEU A 124 -12.33 -24.45 51.89
N VAL A 125 -11.51 -24.52 52.93
CA VAL A 125 -11.89 -25.11 54.22
C VAL A 125 -11.95 -24.11 55.37
N VAL A 126 -11.42 -22.89 55.20
CA VAL A 126 -11.40 -21.88 56.28
C VAL A 126 -12.84 -21.43 56.58
N ASP A 127 -13.10 -21.14 57.88
CA ASP A 127 -14.39 -20.61 58.28
C ASP A 127 -14.56 -19.17 57.77
N LEU A 128 -15.59 -18.93 56.93
CA LEU A 128 -15.92 -17.61 56.41
C LEU A 128 -16.24 -16.60 57.52
N ASN A 129 -16.69 -17.04 58.69
CA ASN A 129 -16.94 -16.18 59.84
C ASN A 129 -15.68 -15.54 60.40
N GLY A 130 -14.49 -16.13 60.15
CA GLY A 130 -13.19 -15.53 60.48
C GLY A 130 -12.87 -14.28 59.69
N LEU A 131 -13.59 -14.01 58.60
CA LEU A 131 -13.41 -12.85 57.73
C LEU A 131 -14.48 -11.77 57.93
N LYS A 132 -15.26 -11.82 59.06
CA LYS A 132 -16.33 -10.87 59.35
C LYS A 132 -15.94 -9.39 59.31
N ARG A 133 -14.66 -9.09 59.59
CA ARG A 133 -14.13 -7.71 59.56
C ARG A 133 -14.03 -7.12 58.15
N SER A 134 -14.05 -7.94 57.12
CA SER A 134 -14.07 -7.52 55.74
C SER A 134 -15.13 -8.28 54.94
N ARG A 135 -16.25 -7.64 54.74
CA ARG A 135 -17.37 -8.21 53.96
C ARG A 135 -16.97 -8.54 52.54
N LYS A 136 -16.13 -7.69 51.94
CA LYS A 136 -15.65 -7.90 50.55
C LYS A 136 -14.76 -9.14 50.45
N GLN A 137 -13.87 -9.39 51.43
CA GLN A 137 -13.04 -10.60 51.46
C GLN A 137 -13.89 -11.86 51.65
N GLN A 138 -14.92 -11.78 52.51
CA GLN A 138 -15.84 -12.88 52.72
C GLN A 138 -16.63 -13.21 51.46
N GLN A 139 -17.14 -12.19 50.76
CA GLN A 139 -17.86 -12.35 49.50
C GLN A 139 -16.94 -12.91 48.42
N ALA A 140 -15.71 -12.41 48.31
CA ALA A 140 -14.73 -12.87 47.33
C ALA A 140 -14.38 -14.35 47.55
N LEU A 141 -14.10 -14.77 48.77
CA LEU A 141 -13.78 -16.15 49.08
C LEU A 141 -14.96 -17.09 48.84
N ALA A 142 -16.18 -16.66 49.20
CA ALA A 142 -17.38 -17.43 48.90
C ALA A 142 -17.59 -17.61 47.39
N ALA A 143 -17.34 -16.58 46.60
CA ALA A 143 -17.40 -16.67 45.17
C ALA A 143 -16.32 -17.59 44.55
N LEU A 144 -15.09 -17.54 45.09
CA LEU A 144 -13.99 -18.43 44.67
C LEU A 144 -14.29 -19.90 44.95
N ARG A 145 -15.03 -20.21 46.01
CA ARG A 145 -15.46 -21.58 46.31
C ARG A 145 -16.44 -22.15 45.29
N GLN A 146 -17.14 -21.26 44.56
CA GLN A 146 -18.03 -21.65 43.44
C GLN A 146 -17.28 -21.95 42.15
N GLY A 147 -16.07 -21.43 42.00
CA GLY A 147 -15.23 -21.62 40.84
C GLY A 147 -14.22 -20.50 40.65
N LYS A 148 -13.30 -20.67 39.72
CA LYS A 148 -12.32 -19.64 39.38
C LYS A 148 -12.98 -18.38 38.85
N ILE A 149 -12.35 -17.24 39.13
CA ILE A 149 -12.84 -15.91 38.66
C ILE A 149 -11.76 -15.31 37.80
N TRP A 150 -12.12 -14.99 36.54
CA TRP A 150 -11.23 -14.34 35.64
C TRP A 150 -10.89 -12.91 36.11
N ARG A 151 -9.61 -12.56 36.14
CA ARG A 151 -9.15 -11.27 36.63
C ARG A 151 -9.80 -10.08 35.92
N HIS A 152 -10.03 -10.18 34.63
CA HIS A 152 -10.69 -9.10 33.86
C HIS A 152 -12.18 -8.93 34.19
N GLN A 153 -12.82 -9.89 34.83
CA GLN A 153 -14.22 -9.84 35.23
C GLN A 153 -14.45 -9.32 36.64
N VAL A 154 -13.37 -9.12 37.42
CA VAL A 154 -13.47 -8.71 38.84
C VAL A 154 -14.16 -7.37 38.99
N GLY A 155 -13.98 -6.43 38.07
CA GLY A 155 -14.63 -5.11 38.11
C GLY A 155 -16.16 -5.13 38.00
N GLU A 156 -16.74 -6.23 37.55
CA GLU A 156 -18.17 -6.41 37.41
C GLU A 156 -18.83 -7.04 38.63
N LEU A 157 -18.02 -7.41 39.64
CA LEU A 157 -18.47 -8.14 40.83
C LEU A 157 -18.58 -7.22 42.05
N GLU A 158 -19.26 -7.71 43.09
CA GLU A 158 -19.52 -6.95 44.32
C GLU A 158 -18.28 -6.69 45.20
N PHE A 159 -17.16 -7.37 44.92
CA PHE A 159 -15.88 -7.19 45.58
C PHE A 159 -14.83 -6.69 44.57
N ASN A 160 -13.69 -6.27 45.04
CA ASN A 160 -12.63 -5.68 44.22
C ASN A 160 -11.35 -6.50 44.22
N GLU A 161 -10.38 -6.14 43.38
CA GLU A 161 -9.06 -6.74 43.29
C GLU A 161 -8.30 -6.66 44.60
N ALA A 162 -8.47 -5.58 45.38
CA ALA A 162 -7.82 -5.42 46.69
C ALA A 162 -8.26 -6.49 47.70
N ALA A 163 -9.53 -6.89 47.69
CA ALA A 163 -10.01 -7.99 48.54
C ALA A 163 -9.37 -9.31 48.17
N LEU A 164 -9.21 -9.59 46.89
CA LEU A 164 -8.54 -10.80 46.40
C LEU A 164 -7.05 -10.81 46.75
N GLN A 165 -6.36 -9.67 46.61
CA GLN A 165 -4.96 -9.54 47.02
C GLN A 165 -4.79 -9.75 48.55
N ALA A 166 -5.72 -9.25 49.34
CA ALA A 166 -5.72 -9.48 50.80
C ALA A 166 -5.91 -10.98 51.17
N LEU A 167 -6.78 -11.67 50.45
CA LEU A 167 -6.94 -13.12 50.59
C LEU A 167 -5.65 -13.86 50.18
N ARG A 168 -4.98 -13.40 49.14
CA ARG A 168 -3.69 -13.97 48.74
C ARG A 168 -2.65 -13.83 49.82
N GLY A 169 -2.57 -12.66 50.47
CA GLY A 169 -1.69 -12.41 51.60
C GLY A 169 -1.95 -13.34 52.77
N LYS A 170 -3.18 -13.81 52.95
CA LYS A 170 -3.58 -14.76 54.00
C LYS A 170 -3.43 -16.23 53.58
N GLY A 171 -2.97 -16.49 52.35
CA GLY A 171 -2.83 -17.83 51.82
C GLY A 171 -4.11 -18.52 51.44
N LEU A 172 -5.21 -17.76 51.30
CA LEU A 172 -6.57 -18.29 50.99
C LEU A 172 -6.92 -18.25 49.50
N ALA A 173 -6.22 -17.44 48.74
CA ALA A 173 -6.41 -17.33 47.28
C ALA A 173 -5.07 -17.19 46.58
N GLU A 174 -5.03 -17.60 45.34
CA GLU A 174 -3.87 -17.47 44.46
C GLU A 174 -4.28 -17.07 43.07
N LEU A 175 -3.31 -16.50 42.33
CA LEU A 175 -3.44 -16.23 40.89
C LEU A 175 -2.74 -17.34 40.12
N ALA A 176 -3.38 -17.77 39.06
CA ALA A 176 -2.79 -18.63 38.03
C ALA A 176 -3.13 -18.08 36.65
N CYS A 177 -2.40 -18.50 35.65
CA CYS A 177 -2.71 -18.16 34.28
C CYS A 177 -2.88 -19.43 33.47
N GLU A 178 -3.75 -19.34 32.45
CA GLU A 178 -3.86 -20.41 31.46
C GLU A 178 -3.88 -19.78 30.06
N ALA A 179 -3.33 -20.50 29.10
CA ALA A 179 -3.39 -20.07 27.70
C ALA A 179 -4.85 -20.00 27.26
N PRO A 180 -5.25 -18.97 26.48
CA PRO A 180 -6.58 -18.93 25.91
C PRO A 180 -6.84 -20.19 25.10
N ALA A 181 -8.03 -20.78 25.26
CA ALA A 181 -8.41 -21.93 24.45
C ALA A 181 -8.45 -21.54 22.98
N LEU A 182 -7.84 -22.37 22.12
CA LEU A 182 -7.92 -22.16 20.68
C LEU A 182 -9.35 -22.38 20.21
N THR A 183 -9.92 -21.40 19.50
CA THR A 183 -11.26 -21.48 18.96
C THR A 183 -11.19 -22.07 17.57
N ASP A 184 -11.90 -23.18 17.34
CA ASP A 184 -12.01 -23.77 16.01
C ASP A 184 -13.39 -23.42 15.42
N TRP A 185 -13.39 -22.61 14.37
CA TRP A 185 -14.59 -22.14 13.67
C TRP A 185 -15.12 -23.14 12.66
N ARG A 186 -14.34 -24.16 12.29
CA ARG A 186 -14.62 -25.02 11.13
C ARG A 186 -15.87 -25.85 11.32
N SER A 187 -16.09 -26.38 12.50
CA SER A 187 -17.28 -27.20 12.81
C SER A 187 -18.58 -26.37 12.88
N ALA A 188 -18.47 -25.11 13.23
CA ALA A 188 -19.61 -24.19 13.35
C ALA A 188 -19.78 -23.30 12.10
N TYR A 189 -18.96 -23.50 11.07
CA TYR A 189 -19.00 -22.68 9.87
C TYR A 189 -20.33 -22.81 9.13
N SER A 190 -20.91 -21.67 8.81
CA SER A 190 -22.10 -21.58 7.95
C SER A 190 -22.07 -20.26 7.21
N VAL A 191 -22.78 -20.21 6.10
CA VAL A 191 -22.99 -18.98 5.36
C VAL A 191 -24.27 -18.34 5.91
N ALA A 192 -24.14 -17.12 6.40
CA ALA A 192 -25.25 -16.35 6.96
C ALA A 192 -25.84 -15.39 5.93
N GLY A 193 -27.12 -15.04 6.12
CA GLY A 193 -27.82 -14.03 5.34
C GLY A 193 -28.34 -14.51 3.99
N GLU A 194 -29.05 -13.60 3.32
CA GLU A 194 -29.54 -13.83 1.97
C GLU A 194 -28.41 -13.70 0.96
N ARG A 195 -28.25 -14.71 0.13
CA ARG A 195 -27.31 -14.66 -0.99
C ARG A 195 -27.92 -13.87 -2.13
N LEU A 196 -27.16 -12.90 -2.63
CA LEU A 196 -27.51 -12.26 -3.89
C LEU A 196 -27.35 -13.28 -5.01
N ARG A 197 -28.32 -13.35 -5.91
CA ARG A 197 -28.25 -14.22 -7.07
C ARG A 197 -27.13 -13.73 -8.00
N LEU A 198 -26.17 -14.60 -8.29
CA LEU A 198 -25.11 -14.29 -9.23
C LEU A 198 -25.65 -14.17 -10.65
N ASN A 199 -25.23 -13.15 -11.38
CA ASN A 199 -25.47 -13.11 -12.82
C ASN A 199 -24.57 -14.12 -13.54
N THR A 200 -24.78 -14.30 -14.85
CA THR A 200 -24.04 -15.29 -15.63
C THR A 200 -22.53 -15.05 -15.60
N GLU A 201 -22.08 -13.81 -15.71
CA GLU A 201 -20.65 -13.46 -15.68
C GLU A 201 -20.03 -13.77 -14.32
N GLN A 202 -20.71 -13.41 -13.23
CA GLN A 202 -20.26 -13.70 -11.88
C GLN A 202 -20.18 -15.22 -11.63
N ALA A 203 -21.19 -15.96 -12.02
CA ALA A 203 -21.24 -17.42 -11.87
C ALA A 203 -20.12 -18.09 -12.68
N THR A 204 -19.86 -17.63 -13.89
CA THR A 204 -18.76 -18.11 -14.72
C THR A 204 -17.40 -17.85 -14.05
N ALA A 205 -17.22 -16.67 -13.50
CA ALA A 205 -15.98 -16.30 -12.80
C ALA A 205 -15.75 -17.20 -11.58
N VAL A 206 -16.74 -17.37 -10.74
CA VAL A 206 -16.68 -18.22 -9.56
C VAL A 206 -16.35 -19.68 -9.96
N GLY A 207 -17.05 -20.21 -10.95
CA GLY A 207 -16.83 -21.56 -11.45
C GLY A 207 -15.42 -21.80 -11.99
N ALA A 208 -14.89 -20.84 -12.74
CA ALA A 208 -13.53 -20.92 -13.29
C ALA A 208 -12.48 -20.95 -12.17
N ILE A 209 -12.61 -20.12 -11.16
CA ILE A 209 -11.68 -20.05 -10.02
C ILE A 209 -11.77 -21.34 -9.21
N HIS A 210 -12.98 -21.85 -8.95
CA HIS A 210 -13.17 -23.12 -8.23
C HIS A 210 -12.52 -24.30 -8.93
N SER A 211 -12.57 -24.37 -10.25
CA SER A 211 -11.99 -25.47 -11.02
C SER A 211 -10.47 -25.55 -10.91
N ALA A 212 -9.82 -24.48 -10.49
CA ALA A 212 -8.36 -24.37 -10.32
C ALA A 212 -7.95 -24.11 -8.87
N ALA A 213 -8.84 -24.35 -7.89
CA ALA A 213 -8.60 -24.01 -6.48
C ALA A 213 -7.54 -24.86 -5.79
N ASP A 214 -7.17 -26.00 -6.36
CA ASP A 214 -6.19 -26.94 -5.82
C ASP A 214 -4.74 -26.66 -6.25
N ARG A 215 -4.53 -25.61 -7.04
CA ARG A 215 -3.22 -25.24 -7.59
C ARG A 215 -3.08 -23.75 -7.74
N PHE A 216 -1.87 -23.31 -8.04
CA PHE A 216 -1.65 -21.90 -8.37
C PHE A 216 -2.39 -21.52 -9.64
N SER A 217 -3.13 -20.43 -9.54
CA SER A 217 -3.73 -19.75 -10.68
C SER A 217 -3.85 -18.28 -10.35
N ALA A 218 -3.50 -17.44 -11.29
CA ALA A 218 -3.63 -15.99 -11.15
C ALA A 218 -4.74 -15.48 -12.07
N TRP A 219 -5.71 -14.79 -11.47
CA TRP A 219 -6.92 -14.32 -12.14
C TRP A 219 -7.01 -12.82 -12.06
N LEU A 220 -7.15 -12.16 -13.21
CA LEU A 220 -7.57 -10.78 -13.26
C LEU A 220 -9.10 -10.76 -13.35
N LEU A 221 -9.75 -10.25 -12.31
CA LEU A 221 -11.18 -10.00 -12.32
C LEU A 221 -11.41 -8.55 -12.75
N ALA A 222 -11.59 -8.35 -14.05
CA ALA A 222 -11.81 -7.05 -14.65
C ALA A 222 -13.31 -6.74 -14.63
N GLY A 223 -13.71 -5.84 -13.74
CA GLY A 223 -15.11 -5.50 -13.57
C GLY A 223 -15.31 -4.00 -13.52
N ILE A 224 -16.27 -3.51 -14.28
CA ILE A 224 -16.65 -2.09 -14.24
C ILE A 224 -17.14 -1.72 -12.83
N THR A 225 -17.10 -0.43 -12.51
CA THR A 225 -17.58 0.06 -11.22
C THR A 225 -19.06 -0.37 -11.01
N GLY A 226 -19.33 -1.02 -9.89
CA GLY A 226 -20.67 -1.51 -9.59
C GLY A 226 -21.04 -2.83 -10.27
N SER A 227 -20.09 -3.56 -10.84
CA SER A 227 -20.32 -4.86 -11.49
C SER A 227 -20.50 -6.03 -10.53
N GLY A 228 -20.25 -5.81 -9.23
CA GLY A 228 -20.39 -6.86 -8.22
C GLY A 228 -19.15 -7.74 -8.06
N LYS A 229 -17.94 -7.19 -8.20
CA LYS A 229 -16.69 -7.91 -7.93
C LYS A 229 -16.65 -8.51 -6.53
N THR A 230 -17.12 -7.76 -5.54
CA THR A 230 -17.12 -8.21 -4.15
C THR A 230 -17.95 -9.48 -3.96
N GLU A 231 -19.07 -9.62 -4.66
CA GLU A 231 -19.88 -10.83 -4.61
C GLU A 231 -19.14 -12.05 -5.15
N VAL A 232 -18.31 -11.85 -6.18
CA VAL A 232 -17.43 -12.92 -6.67
C VAL A 232 -16.41 -13.31 -5.59
N TYR A 233 -15.79 -12.33 -4.93
CA TYR A 233 -14.86 -12.62 -3.83
C TYR A 233 -15.53 -13.43 -2.72
N LEU A 234 -16.69 -12.98 -2.27
CA LEU A 234 -17.45 -13.66 -1.20
C LEU A 234 -17.81 -15.09 -1.60
N SER A 235 -18.23 -15.30 -2.84
CA SER A 235 -18.59 -16.64 -3.33
C SER A 235 -17.39 -17.58 -3.42
N VAL A 236 -16.22 -17.07 -3.80
CA VAL A 236 -14.98 -17.85 -3.78
C VAL A 236 -14.59 -18.22 -2.34
N LEU A 237 -14.69 -17.26 -1.43
CA LEU A 237 -14.37 -17.49 -0.03
C LEU A 237 -15.30 -18.53 0.62
N GLU A 238 -16.58 -18.57 0.25
CA GLU A 238 -17.52 -19.61 0.75
C GLU A 238 -16.93 -21.01 0.60
N ASN A 239 -16.40 -21.30 -0.57
CA ASN A 239 -15.84 -22.61 -0.87
C ASN A 239 -14.52 -22.87 -0.12
N VAL A 240 -13.66 -21.87 -0.06
CA VAL A 240 -12.38 -21.95 0.67
C VAL A 240 -12.62 -22.25 2.15
N LEU A 241 -13.53 -21.53 2.78
CA LEU A 241 -13.87 -21.69 4.19
C LEU A 241 -14.59 -23.04 4.44
N ALA A 242 -15.41 -23.48 3.50
CA ALA A 242 -16.07 -24.79 3.59
C ALA A 242 -15.06 -25.94 3.61
N GLN A 243 -13.90 -25.76 2.98
CA GLN A 243 -12.80 -26.72 3.03
C GLN A 243 -11.94 -26.59 4.30
N GLY A 244 -12.30 -25.70 5.22
CA GLY A 244 -11.57 -25.43 6.45
C GLY A 244 -10.29 -24.59 6.25
N ARG A 245 -10.13 -23.98 5.08
CA ARG A 245 -8.96 -23.17 4.76
C ARG A 245 -9.22 -21.70 5.02
N GLN A 246 -8.16 -20.93 5.11
CA GLN A 246 -8.19 -19.50 5.45
C GLN A 246 -8.06 -18.66 4.18
N ALA A 247 -8.49 -17.40 4.28
CA ALA A 247 -8.43 -16.43 3.18
C ALA A 247 -7.73 -15.13 3.61
N LEU A 248 -6.93 -14.58 2.72
CA LEU A 248 -6.37 -13.24 2.84
C LEU A 248 -7.01 -12.32 1.81
N VAL A 249 -7.61 -11.24 2.28
CA VAL A 249 -8.20 -10.19 1.45
C VAL A 249 -7.42 -8.90 1.65
N MET A 250 -6.77 -8.42 0.61
CA MET A 250 -6.02 -7.17 0.65
C MET A 250 -6.81 -6.06 -0.03
N VAL A 251 -6.87 -4.93 0.63
CA VAL A 251 -7.54 -3.73 0.13
C VAL A 251 -6.61 -2.52 0.29
N PRO A 252 -6.76 -1.46 -0.53
CA PRO A 252 -6.10 -0.19 -0.24
C PRO A 252 -6.58 0.37 1.09
N GLU A 253 -5.76 1.18 1.79
CA GLU A 253 -6.17 1.79 3.07
C GLU A 253 -7.53 2.46 2.99
N ILE A 254 -7.79 3.17 1.91
CA ILE A 254 -9.05 3.89 1.68
C ILE A 254 -10.20 2.91 1.43
N GLY A 255 -9.93 1.71 0.97
CA GLY A 255 -10.92 0.65 0.74
C GLY A 255 -11.32 -0.09 2.01
N LEU A 256 -10.60 0.10 3.11
CA LEU A 256 -10.87 -0.58 4.38
C LEU A 256 -11.94 0.18 5.18
N THR A 257 -13.16 0.20 4.66
CA THR A 257 -14.29 0.89 5.26
C THR A 257 -15.10 -0.04 6.18
N PRO A 258 -15.84 0.51 7.17
CA PRO A 258 -16.74 -0.31 7.97
C PRO A 258 -17.76 -1.10 7.14
N GLN A 259 -18.21 -0.54 6.02
CA GLN A 259 -19.14 -1.20 5.10
C GLN A 259 -18.52 -2.42 4.44
N THR A 260 -17.28 -2.30 3.97
CA THR A 260 -16.55 -3.42 3.38
C THR A 260 -16.34 -4.55 4.38
N ILE A 261 -15.89 -4.22 5.58
CA ILE A 261 -15.70 -5.19 6.66
C ILE A 261 -17.00 -5.87 7.02
N ALA A 262 -18.08 -5.10 7.14
CA ALA A 262 -19.40 -5.60 7.49
C ALA A 262 -19.91 -6.63 6.47
N ARG A 263 -19.66 -6.43 5.18
CA ARG A 263 -20.06 -7.40 4.14
C ARG A 263 -19.47 -8.77 4.37
N PHE A 264 -18.20 -8.84 4.77
CA PHE A 264 -17.53 -10.12 5.06
C PHE A 264 -18.08 -10.72 6.36
N ARG A 265 -18.24 -9.93 7.41
CA ARG A 265 -18.74 -10.41 8.70
C ARG A 265 -20.19 -10.87 8.65
N GLN A 266 -21.01 -10.25 7.84
CA GLN A 266 -22.42 -10.63 7.68
C GLN A 266 -22.58 -11.89 6.83
N ARG A 267 -21.70 -12.10 5.86
CA ARG A 267 -21.78 -13.25 4.97
C ARG A 267 -21.43 -14.58 5.65
N PHE A 268 -20.46 -14.56 6.54
CA PHE A 268 -19.88 -15.77 7.10
C PHE A 268 -20.04 -15.83 8.61
N ASN A 269 -20.47 -16.97 9.12
CA ASN A 269 -20.35 -17.30 10.53
C ASN A 269 -18.94 -17.86 10.79
N ALA A 270 -17.95 -16.99 10.71
CA ALA A 270 -16.55 -17.32 10.88
C ALA A 270 -15.77 -16.07 11.33
N PRO A 271 -14.66 -16.23 12.09
CA PRO A 271 -13.89 -15.09 12.58
C PRO A 271 -13.21 -14.32 11.44
N VAL A 272 -13.44 -13.01 11.43
CA VAL A 272 -12.79 -12.07 10.49
C VAL A 272 -11.90 -11.15 11.31
N GLU A 273 -10.60 -11.20 11.05
CA GLU A 273 -9.61 -10.29 11.65
C GLU A 273 -9.27 -9.19 10.65
N VAL A 274 -9.14 -7.97 11.15
CA VAL A 274 -8.84 -6.79 10.33
C VAL A 274 -7.50 -6.21 10.75
N LEU A 275 -6.58 -6.06 9.80
CA LEU A 275 -5.26 -5.45 10.01
C LEU A 275 -5.22 -4.08 9.35
N HIS A 276 -5.24 -3.03 10.16
CA HIS A 276 -5.18 -1.64 9.70
C HIS A 276 -4.27 -0.80 10.60
N SER A 277 -3.93 0.39 10.14
CA SER A 277 -3.01 1.30 10.84
C SER A 277 -3.53 1.83 12.18
N GLY A 278 -4.85 1.78 12.41
CA GLY A 278 -5.48 2.23 13.66
C GLY A 278 -5.43 1.22 14.81
N LEU A 279 -4.96 0.00 14.57
CA LEU A 279 -4.81 -0.99 15.64
C LEU A 279 -3.62 -0.65 16.53
N ASN A 280 -3.76 -0.89 17.85
CA ASN A 280 -2.63 -0.84 18.74
C ASN A 280 -1.75 -2.10 18.56
N ASP A 281 -0.56 -2.09 19.16
CA ASP A 281 0.42 -3.17 19.01
C ASP A 281 -0.09 -4.51 19.53
N SER A 282 -0.85 -4.49 20.60
CA SER A 282 -1.44 -5.70 21.19
C SER A 282 -2.51 -6.32 20.29
N GLU A 283 -3.37 -5.49 19.72
CA GLU A 283 -4.39 -5.93 18.77
C GLU A 283 -3.80 -6.53 17.50
N ARG A 284 -2.72 -5.91 16.99
CA ARG A 284 -1.99 -6.44 15.83
C ARG A 284 -1.38 -7.80 16.09
N LEU A 285 -0.73 -7.96 17.25
CA LEU A 285 -0.16 -9.23 17.61
C LEU A 285 -1.23 -10.31 17.77
N SER A 286 -2.35 -9.97 18.41
CA SER A 286 -3.49 -10.89 18.55
C SER A 286 -4.02 -11.38 17.21
N ALA A 287 -4.25 -10.47 16.27
CA ALA A 287 -4.73 -10.83 14.92
C ALA A 287 -3.72 -11.70 14.18
N TRP A 288 -2.43 -11.37 14.27
CA TRP A 288 -1.34 -12.12 13.66
C TRP A 288 -1.26 -13.55 14.19
N LEU A 289 -1.37 -13.72 15.52
CA LEU A 289 -1.36 -15.03 16.16
C LEU A 289 -2.60 -15.87 15.82
N LYS A 290 -3.78 -15.24 15.75
CA LYS A 290 -5.02 -15.93 15.35
C LYS A 290 -4.94 -16.46 13.93
N ALA A 291 -4.35 -15.70 13.02
CA ALA A 291 -4.10 -16.16 11.66
C ALA A 291 -3.14 -17.36 11.66
N LYS A 292 -2.02 -17.24 12.36
CA LYS A 292 -0.99 -18.27 12.46
C LYS A 292 -1.53 -19.58 13.04
N ASN A 293 -2.39 -19.50 14.05
CA ASN A 293 -2.98 -20.65 14.73
C ASN A 293 -4.21 -21.23 14.01
N GLY A 294 -4.68 -20.58 12.95
CA GLY A 294 -5.87 -21.01 12.21
C GLY A 294 -7.19 -20.58 12.83
N GLU A 295 -7.17 -19.77 13.88
CA GLU A 295 -8.37 -19.25 14.53
C GLU A 295 -9.08 -18.17 13.72
N ALA A 296 -8.35 -17.40 12.92
CA ALA A 296 -8.92 -16.47 11.98
C ALA A 296 -9.27 -17.20 10.69
N ALA A 297 -10.51 -17.10 10.23
CA ALA A 297 -10.93 -17.66 8.95
C ALA A 297 -10.55 -16.74 7.79
N ILE A 298 -10.76 -15.44 7.99
CA ILE A 298 -10.47 -14.40 7.00
C ILE A 298 -9.63 -13.32 7.67
N VAL A 299 -8.56 -12.89 7.00
CA VAL A 299 -7.83 -11.68 7.37
C VAL A 299 -8.05 -10.65 6.26
N ILE A 300 -8.55 -9.48 6.62
CA ILE A 300 -8.69 -8.33 5.73
C ILE A 300 -7.65 -7.32 6.16
N GLY A 301 -6.82 -6.89 5.24
CA GLY A 301 -5.78 -5.93 5.59
C GLY A 301 -5.26 -5.13 4.41
N THR A 302 -4.44 -4.17 4.74
CA THR A 302 -3.75 -3.33 3.77
C THR A 302 -2.41 -3.96 3.37
N ARG A 303 -1.54 -3.22 2.74
CA ARG A 303 -0.28 -3.70 2.18
C ARG A 303 0.52 -4.67 3.07
N SER A 304 0.69 -4.34 4.34
CA SER A 304 1.51 -5.14 5.26
C SER A 304 0.87 -6.48 5.66
N SER A 305 -0.42 -6.66 5.44
CA SER A 305 -1.11 -7.92 5.73
C SER A 305 -0.60 -9.09 4.88
N LEU A 306 0.11 -8.79 3.79
CA LEU A 306 0.77 -9.77 2.94
C LEU A 306 1.70 -10.71 3.73
N PHE A 307 2.31 -10.24 4.79
CA PHE A 307 3.28 -11.01 5.59
C PHE A 307 2.65 -11.79 6.75
N THR A 308 1.34 -11.77 6.85
CA THR A 308 0.62 -12.52 7.88
C THR A 308 0.85 -14.02 7.70
N PRO A 309 1.30 -14.75 8.74
CA PRO A 309 1.38 -16.19 8.67
C PRO A 309 -0.02 -16.80 8.78
N PHE A 310 -0.27 -17.83 8.00
CA PHE A 310 -1.52 -18.59 8.07
C PHE A 310 -1.19 -20.05 8.33
N LYS A 311 -2.08 -20.72 9.03
CA LYS A 311 -1.96 -22.16 9.22
C LYS A 311 -2.24 -22.92 7.92
N ASP A 312 -3.28 -22.51 7.19
CA ASP A 312 -3.67 -23.12 5.91
C ASP A 312 -4.38 -22.09 5.02
N LEU A 313 -3.57 -21.30 4.31
CA LEU A 313 -4.10 -20.28 3.39
C LEU A 313 -4.60 -20.96 2.11
N GLY A 314 -5.83 -20.63 1.71
CA GLY A 314 -6.47 -21.21 0.53
C GLY A 314 -6.67 -20.25 -0.64
N VAL A 315 -6.67 -18.95 -0.41
CA VAL A 315 -6.84 -17.95 -1.47
C VAL A 315 -6.29 -16.59 -1.03
N ILE A 316 -5.79 -15.84 -1.98
CA ILE A 316 -5.44 -14.41 -1.80
C ILE A 316 -6.32 -13.60 -2.75
N VAL A 317 -6.96 -12.56 -2.22
CA VAL A 317 -7.72 -11.59 -3.00
C VAL A 317 -7.06 -10.23 -2.84
N ILE A 318 -6.80 -9.55 -3.94
CA ILE A 318 -6.32 -8.17 -3.95
C ILE A 318 -7.35 -7.32 -4.67
N ASP A 319 -8.08 -6.51 -3.92
CA ASP A 319 -9.03 -5.58 -4.49
C ASP A 319 -8.32 -4.29 -4.90
N GLU A 320 -8.83 -3.64 -5.97
CA GLU A 320 -8.20 -2.44 -6.53
C GLU A 320 -6.70 -2.65 -6.78
N GLU A 321 -6.36 -3.71 -7.54
CA GLU A 321 -4.97 -4.18 -7.72
C GLU A 321 -4.05 -3.15 -8.37
N HIS A 322 -4.62 -2.19 -9.10
CA HIS A 322 -3.91 -1.09 -9.75
C HIS A 322 -3.41 -0.02 -8.76
N ASP A 323 -3.89 -0.06 -7.53
CA ASP A 323 -3.66 1.03 -6.57
C ASP A 323 -2.18 1.20 -6.23
N SER A 324 -1.70 2.43 -6.32
CA SER A 324 -0.30 2.77 -6.05
C SER A 324 0.11 2.55 -4.59
N SER A 325 -0.85 2.50 -3.66
CA SER A 325 -0.57 2.27 -2.24
C SER A 325 -0.03 0.87 -1.94
N TYR A 326 -0.16 -0.07 -2.87
CA TYR A 326 0.45 -1.40 -2.72
C TYR A 326 1.98 -1.39 -2.88
N LYS A 327 2.54 -0.34 -3.46
CA LYS A 327 3.98 -0.12 -3.48
C LYS A 327 4.40 0.72 -2.29
N GLN A 328 5.26 0.20 -1.41
CA GLN A 328 5.80 0.98 -0.30
C GLN A 328 6.84 1.96 -0.82
N GLN A 329 6.74 3.22 -0.41
CA GLN A 329 7.58 4.31 -0.91
C GLN A 329 8.69 4.74 0.05
N GLU A 330 8.71 4.18 1.24
CA GLU A 330 9.72 4.49 2.27
C GLU A 330 10.34 3.20 2.80
N GLY A 331 11.62 3.26 3.15
CA GLY A 331 12.34 2.10 3.66
C GLY A 331 12.45 0.99 2.61
N TRP A 332 11.94 -0.16 2.94
CA TRP A 332 11.90 -1.30 2.02
C TRP A 332 10.78 -1.10 0.99
N ARG A 333 11.15 -0.84 -0.26
CA ARG A 333 10.23 -0.45 -1.35
C ARG A 333 9.69 -1.64 -2.13
N TYR A 334 9.02 -2.54 -1.45
CA TYR A 334 8.38 -3.70 -2.06
C TYR A 334 7.03 -3.36 -2.67
N HIS A 335 6.60 -4.16 -3.66
CA HIS A 335 5.25 -4.09 -4.23
C HIS A 335 4.43 -5.25 -3.71
N ALA A 336 3.45 -4.97 -2.86
CA ALA A 336 2.65 -6.01 -2.20
C ALA A 336 1.89 -6.89 -3.19
N ARG A 337 1.37 -6.31 -4.28
CA ARG A 337 0.70 -7.09 -5.33
C ARG A 337 1.62 -8.16 -5.92
N ASP A 338 2.82 -7.78 -6.30
CA ASP A 338 3.77 -8.69 -6.94
C ASP A 338 4.25 -9.77 -5.97
N LEU A 339 4.51 -9.41 -4.72
CA LEU A 339 4.86 -10.37 -3.68
C LEU A 339 3.70 -11.31 -3.33
N ALA A 340 2.47 -10.83 -3.41
CA ALA A 340 1.29 -11.68 -3.17
C ALA A 340 1.14 -12.74 -4.26
N VAL A 341 1.40 -12.39 -5.52
CA VAL A 341 1.42 -13.37 -6.61
C VAL A 341 2.52 -14.40 -6.38
N TRP A 342 3.71 -13.96 -5.99
CA TRP A 342 4.80 -14.86 -5.64
C TRP A 342 4.42 -15.81 -4.51
N ARG A 343 3.79 -15.29 -3.46
CA ARG A 343 3.30 -16.08 -2.33
C ARG A 343 2.26 -17.11 -2.75
N ALA A 344 1.29 -16.71 -3.56
CA ALA A 344 0.27 -17.61 -4.08
C ALA A 344 0.88 -18.76 -4.88
N HIS A 345 1.88 -18.45 -5.71
CA HIS A 345 2.62 -19.48 -6.46
C HIS A 345 3.37 -20.42 -5.51
N SER A 346 4.05 -19.91 -4.52
CA SER A 346 4.80 -20.70 -3.54
C SER A 346 3.89 -21.61 -2.73
N GLU A 347 2.70 -21.13 -2.35
CA GLU A 347 1.72 -21.92 -1.59
C GLU A 347 0.76 -22.73 -2.46
N GLN A 348 0.88 -22.63 -3.79
CA GLN A 348 0.03 -23.34 -4.76
C GLN A 348 -1.47 -23.11 -4.51
N ILE A 349 -1.82 -21.82 -4.42
CA ILE A 349 -3.20 -21.38 -4.22
C ILE A 349 -3.59 -20.34 -5.27
N PRO A 350 -4.90 -20.18 -5.53
CA PRO A 350 -5.35 -19.12 -6.44
C PRO A 350 -5.17 -17.73 -5.84
N ILE A 351 -4.93 -16.77 -6.72
CA ILE A 351 -4.94 -15.34 -6.39
C ILE A 351 -5.86 -14.61 -7.36
N ILE A 352 -6.69 -13.72 -6.81
CA ILE A 352 -7.64 -12.91 -7.57
C ILE A 352 -7.20 -11.46 -7.48
N LEU A 353 -6.90 -10.86 -8.62
CA LEU A 353 -6.58 -9.44 -8.75
C LEU A 353 -7.81 -8.75 -9.33
N GLY A 354 -8.49 -7.95 -8.51
CA GLY A 354 -9.72 -7.27 -8.91
C GLY A 354 -9.48 -5.80 -9.23
N SER A 355 -10.01 -5.32 -10.34
CA SER A 355 -9.96 -3.91 -10.69
C SER A 355 -10.90 -3.58 -11.84
N ALA A 356 -11.51 -2.38 -11.78
CA ALA A 356 -12.20 -1.78 -12.92
C ALA A 356 -11.21 -1.19 -13.93
N THR A 357 -10.01 -0.87 -13.46
CA THR A 357 -8.95 -0.21 -14.24
C THR A 357 -7.62 -0.91 -14.02
N PRO A 358 -7.46 -2.15 -14.55
CA PRO A 358 -6.28 -2.95 -14.27
C PRO A 358 -4.97 -2.24 -14.65
N ALA A 359 -3.93 -2.48 -13.86
CA ALA A 359 -2.59 -2.01 -14.15
C ALA A 359 -2.11 -2.56 -15.50
N LEU A 360 -1.35 -1.77 -16.25
CA LEU A 360 -0.86 -2.20 -17.57
C LEU A 360 0.05 -3.41 -17.47
N GLU A 361 0.85 -3.53 -16.43
CA GLU A 361 1.68 -4.71 -16.16
C GLU A 361 0.83 -5.98 -15.98
N THR A 362 -0.30 -5.87 -15.27
CA THR A 362 -1.24 -6.98 -15.08
C THR A 362 -1.88 -7.40 -16.40
N LEU A 363 -2.32 -6.43 -17.21
CA LEU A 363 -2.87 -6.71 -18.53
C LEU A 363 -1.83 -7.36 -19.45
N HIS A 364 -0.59 -6.94 -19.37
CA HIS A 364 0.50 -7.57 -20.11
C HIS A 364 0.67 -9.03 -19.69
N ASN A 365 0.62 -9.34 -18.41
CA ASN A 365 0.71 -10.71 -17.91
C ASN A 365 -0.46 -11.58 -18.38
N VAL A 366 -1.65 -11.00 -18.53
CA VAL A 366 -2.79 -11.69 -19.14
C VAL A 366 -2.50 -12.04 -20.60
N ARG A 367 -1.96 -11.09 -21.36
CA ARG A 367 -1.61 -11.30 -22.78
C ARG A 367 -0.51 -12.33 -22.96
N GLN A 368 0.43 -12.42 -22.00
CA GLN A 368 1.49 -13.42 -22.00
C GLN A 368 1.02 -14.81 -21.56
N GLY A 369 -0.24 -14.97 -21.18
CA GLY A 369 -0.79 -16.22 -20.69
C GLY A 369 -0.40 -16.59 -19.26
N LYS A 370 0.28 -15.69 -18.54
CA LYS A 370 0.64 -15.91 -17.13
C LYS A 370 -0.54 -15.78 -16.20
N TYR A 371 -1.47 -14.88 -16.52
CA TYR A 371 -2.72 -14.66 -15.80
C TYR A 371 -3.89 -14.94 -16.73
N ARG A 372 -5.03 -15.32 -16.16
CA ARG A 372 -6.29 -15.45 -16.90
C ARG A 372 -7.22 -14.32 -16.53
N GLN A 373 -8.00 -13.84 -17.49
CA GLN A 373 -8.93 -12.74 -17.26
C GLN A 373 -10.36 -13.24 -17.20
N LEU A 374 -11.08 -12.73 -16.20
CA LEU A 374 -12.52 -12.88 -16.05
C LEU A 374 -13.14 -11.49 -16.09
N THR A 375 -14.15 -11.28 -16.90
CA THR A 375 -14.72 -9.95 -17.13
C THR A 375 -16.15 -9.87 -16.59
N LEU A 376 -16.43 -8.82 -15.84
CA LEU A 376 -17.77 -8.44 -15.39
C LEU A 376 -18.13 -7.14 -16.07
N SER A 377 -18.90 -7.21 -17.13
CA SER A 377 -19.24 -6.05 -17.97
C SER A 377 -20.57 -5.40 -17.61
N LYS A 378 -21.40 -6.07 -16.81
CA LYS A 378 -22.75 -5.60 -16.49
C LYS A 378 -22.77 -4.85 -15.15
N ARG A 379 -23.35 -3.64 -15.18
CA ARG A 379 -23.59 -2.88 -13.95
C ARG A 379 -24.76 -3.48 -13.17
N ALA A 380 -24.61 -3.55 -11.86
CA ALA A 380 -25.73 -3.83 -10.96
C ALA A 380 -26.59 -2.57 -10.83
N GLY A 381 -27.90 -2.66 -11.14
CA GLY A 381 -28.83 -1.56 -11.00
C GLY A 381 -29.02 -0.69 -12.25
N ASN A 382 -29.87 0.34 -12.13
CA ASN A 382 -30.31 1.21 -13.23
C ASN A 382 -29.52 2.52 -13.33
N ALA A 383 -28.23 2.53 -12.98
CA ALA A 383 -27.41 3.72 -13.04
C ALA A 383 -27.17 4.15 -14.50
N ARG A 384 -27.52 5.40 -14.82
CA ARG A 384 -27.22 6.00 -16.13
C ARG A 384 -25.76 6.43 -16.18
N PRO A 385 -25.06 6.24 -17.31
CA PRO A 385 -23.73 6.78 -17.47
C PRO A 385 -23.73 8.31 -17.39
N ALA A 386 -22.69 8.89 -16.77
CA ALA A 386 -22.53 10.33 -16.67
C ALA A 386 -22.31 10.93 -18.08
N GLN A 387 -22.82 12.13 -18.30
CA GLN A 387 -22.51 12.91 -19.50
C GLN A 387 -21.08 13.42 -19.41
N GLN A 388 -20.34 13.31 -20.51
CA GLN A 388 -18.94 13.70 -20.56
C GLN A 388 -18.75 14.89 -21.49
N HIS A 389 -18.00 15.90 -21.05
CA HIS A 389 -17.68 17.09 -21.82
C HIS A 389 -16.19 17.40 -21.70
N VAL A 390 -15.60 17.79 -22.83
CA VAL A 390 -14.21 18.25 -22.88
C VAL A 390 -14.22 19.73 -23.25
N LEU A 391 -13.60 20.56 -22.43
CA LEU A 391 -13.48 21.99 -22.67
C LEU A 391 -12.07 22.31 -23.14
N ASP A 392 -11.99 23.07 -24.22
CA ASP A 392 -10.73 23.58 -24.76
C ASP A 392 -10.31 24.86 -24.00
N LEU A 393 -9.16 24.82 -23.35
CA LEU A 393 -8.64 25.94 -22.55
C LEU A 393 -7.90 26.97 -23.39
N LYS A 394 -7.57 26.68 -24.65
CA LYS A 394 -6.75 27.58 -25.47
C LYS A 394 -7.36 28.97 -25.58
N GLY A 395 -6.58 29.98 -25.17
CA GLY A 395 -6.98 31.38 -25.24
C GLY A 395 -8.13 31.80 -24.32
N GLN A 396 -8.62 30.91 -23.46
CA GLN A 396 -9.74 31.22 -22.56
C GLN A 396 -9.27 32.05 -21.36
N PRO A 397 -10.07 33.05 -20.92
CA PRO A 397 -9.75 33.77 -19.69
C PRO A 397 -10.01 32.89 -18.46
N LEU A 398 -8.96 32.37 -17.84
CA LEU A 398 -9.07 31.47 -16.72
C LEU A 398 -9.14 32.21 -15.40
N GLN A 399 -10.03 31.78 -14.50
CA GLN A 399 -10.08 32.23 -13.10
C GLN A 399 -9.77 31.02 -12.21
N ALA A 400 -8.73 31.10 -11.39
CA ALA A 400 -8.25 29.96 -10.58
C ALA A 400 -7.92 28.71 -11.41
N GLY A 401 -7.50 28.88 -12.66
CA GLY A 401 -7.29 27.78 -13.58
C GLY A 401 -8.58 27.19 -14.17
N LEU A 402 -9.74 27.77 -13.87
CA LEU A 402 -11.04 27.30 -14.32
C LEU A 402 -11.52 28.16 -15.51
N SER A 403 -12.05 27.47 -16.53
CA SER A 403 -12.66 28.14 -17.68
C SER A 403 -14.01 28.75 -17.32
N PRO A 404 -14.45 29.81 -18.04
CA PRO A 404 -15.77 30.38 -17.82
C PRO A 404 -16.92 29.37 -17.95
N ALA A 405 -16.81 28.44 -18.89
CA ALA A 405 -17.81 27.41 -19.10
C ALA A 405 -17.91 26.48 -17.88
N LEU A 406 -16.79 26.08 -17.30
CA LEU A 406 -16.78 25.23 -16.10
C LEU A 406 -17.38 25.97 -14.89
N ILE A 407 -17.01 27.24 -14.70
CA ILE A 407 -17.55 28.05 -13.60
C ILE A 407 -19.08 28.18 -13.73
N SER A 408 -19.56 28.40 -14.93
CA SER A 408 -21.01 28.49 -15.21
C SER A 408 -21.73 27.15 -14.87
N ARG A 409 -21.16 26.04 -15.26
CA ARG A 409 -21.73 24.71 -14.95
C ARG A 409 -21.70 24.42 -13.44
N MET A 410 -20.63 24.77 -12.77
CA MET A 410 -20.54 24.64 -11.32
C MET A 410 -21.65 25.43 -10.61
N ARG A 411 -21.90 26.67 -11.04
CA ARG A 411 -22.99 27.49 -10.49
C ARG A 411 -24.34 26.84 -10.67
N GLN A 412 -24.62 26.26 -11.83
CA GLN A 412 -25.88 25.58 -12.09
C GLN A 412 -26.11 24.41 -11.12
N HIS A 413 -25.11 23.58 -10.93
CA HIS A 413 -25.19 22.44 -10.00
C HIS A 413 -25.35 22.90 -8.54
N LEU A 414 -24.59 23.92 -8.13
CA LEU A 414 -24.65 24.44 -6.78
C LEU A 414 -25.97 25.14 -6.48
N GLN A 415 -26.54 25.85 -7.46
CA GLN A 415 -27.87 26.49 -7.33
C GLN A 415 -28.99 25.47 -7.22
N ALA A 416 -28.81 24.29 -7.78
CA ALA A 416 -29.73 23.15 -7.63
C ALA A 416 -29.52 22.38 -6.33
N ASP A 417 -28.74 22.92 -5.40
CA ASP A 417 -28.40 22.32 -4.11
C ASP A 417 -27.62 21.02 -4.21
N ASN A 418 -26.85 20.85 -5.29
CA ASN A 418 -26.00 19.71 -5.54
C ASN A 418 -24.55 20.01 -5.19
N GLN A 419 -23.73 18.96 -5.16
CA GLN A 419 -22.33 19.05 -4.85
C GLN A 419 -21.46 18.88 -6.11
N VAL A 420 -20.28 19.50 -6.07
CA VAL A 420 -19.29 19.49 -7.15
C VAL A 420 -17.98 18.98 -6.59
N ILE A 421 -17.33 18.06 -7.32
CA ILE A 421 -15.96 17.60 -7.01
C ILE A 421 -15.01 18.11 -8.08
N LEU A 422 -13.93 18.75 -7.63
CA LEU A 422 -12.82 19.13 -8.46
C LEU A 422 -11.60 18.26 -8.13
N PHE A 423 -11.16 17.46 -9.11
CA PHE A 423 -9.99 16.60 -8.96
C PHE A 423 -8.74 17.28 -9.50
N LEU A 424 -7.68 17.25 -8.69
CA LEU A 424 -6.36 17.70 -9.06
C LEU A 424 -5.37 16.56 -9.01
N ASN A 425 -4.44 16.53 -9.96
CA ASN A 425 -3.29 15.65 -9.87
C ASN A 425 -2.22 16.33 -9.02
N ARG A 426 -2.04 15.87 -7.77
CA ARG A 426 -1.13 16.47 -6.80
C ARG A 426 0.35 16.31 -7.15
N ARG A 427 0.68 15.43 -8.09
CA ARG A 427 2.06 15.03 -8.38
C ARG A 427 2.70 15.78 -9.56
N GLY A 428 2.24 16.99 -9.86
CA GLY A 428 2.82 17.85 -10.88
C GLY A 428 4.13 18.52 -10.49
N PHE A 429 5.06 17.75 -9.89
CA PHE A 429 6.34 18.28 -9.44
C PHE A 429 7.30 18.60 -10.57
N ALA A 430 7.03 18.13 -11.76
CA ALA A 430 7.84 18.36 -12.94
C ALA A 430 6.94 18.82 -14.08
N PRO A 431 6.42 20.06 -14.02
CA PRO A 431 5.49 20.55 -15.03
C PRO A 431 6.17 20.70 -16.38
N ALA A 432 5.41 20.41 -17.43
CA ALA A 432 5.79 20.80 -18.77
C ALA A 432 5.56 22.29 -18.97
N LEU A 433 6.22 22.88 -19.94
CA LEU A 433 5.96 24.25 -20.37
C LEU A 433 5.01 24.26 -21.56
N LEU A 434 3.93 25.03 -21.43
CA LEU A 434 2.84 25.02 -22.39
C LEU A 434 2.47 26.45 -22.79
N CYS A 435 2.10 26.66 -24.06
CA CYS A 435 1.52 27.92 -24.51
C CYS A 435 0.01 27.90 -24.26
N HIS A 436 -0.49 28.85 -23.48
CA HIS A 436 -1.92 28.96 -23.19
C HIS A 436 -2.74 29.28 -24.45
N ASP A 437 -2.19 30.06 -25.39
CA ASP A 437 -2.96 30.49 -26.55
C ASP A 437 -3.07 29.46 -27.65
N CYS A 438 -2.02 28.67 -27.91
CA CYS A 438 -2.03 27.69 -29.00
C CYS A 438 -1.86 26.23 -28.56
N GLY A 439 -1.51 25.99 -27.32
CA GLY A 439 -1.29 24.64 -26.80
C GLY A 439 0.07 24.04 -27.11
N TRP A 440 1.02 24.82 -27.65
CA TRP A 440 2.38 24.34 -27.89
C TRP A 440 3.00 23.81 -26.59
N ILE A 441 3.70 22.68 -26.69
CA ILE A 441 4.42 22.07 -25.57
C ILE A 441 5.89 21.96 -25.90
N ALA A 442 6.76 22.30 -24.93
CA ALA A 442 8.19 22.19 -25.08
C ALA A 442 8.62 20.71 -25.11
N GLU A 443 9.12 20.26 -26.26
CA GLU A 443 9.60 18.91 -26.49
C GLU A 443 11.12 18.89 -26.64
N CYS A 444 11.75 17.81 -26.16
CA CYS A 444 13.18 17.60 -26.38
C CYS A 444 13.44 17.21 -27.83
N PRO A 445 14.30 17.92 -28.56
CA PRO A 445 14.56 17.60 -29.97
C PRO A 445 15.37 16.31 -30.17
N ARG A 446 16.00 15.79 -29.11
CA ARG A 446 16.81 14.56 -29.14
C ARG A 446 16.02 13.32 -28.72
N CYS A 447 14.96 13.52 -27.95
CA CYS A 447 14.15 12.46 -27.39
C CYS A 447 12.68 12.69 -27.71
N ASP A 448 11.87 11.63 -27.69
CA ASP A 448 10.41 11.74 -27.83
C ASP A 448 9.74 12.06 -26.50
N SER A 449 10.41 12.81 -25.64
CA SER A 449 9.93 13.20 -24.31
C SER A 449 9.76 14.71 -24.20
N TYR A 450 8.90 15.12 -23.29
CA TYR A 450 8.66 16.54 -23.02
C TYR A 450 9.71 17.10 -22.05
N TYR A 451 10.10 18.36 -22.24
CA TYR A 451 10.94 19.06 -21.30
C TYR A 451 10.22 19.26 -19.98
N THR A 452 10.96 19.13 -18.90
CA THR A 452 10.52 19.52 -17.55
C THR A 452 10.95 20.94 -17.27
N LEU A 453 10.01 21.75 -16.78
CA LEU A 453 10.28 23.13 -16.37
C LEU A 453 10.85 23.18 -14.94
N HIS A 454 12.05 23.70 -14.82
CA HIS A 454 12.69 23.99 -13.54
C HIS A 454 12.64 25.50 -13.28
N GLN A 455 11.57 25.97 -12.61
CA GLN A 455 11.33 27.39 -12.39
C GLN A 455 12.42 28.08 -11.57
N ALA A 456 12.89 27.42 -10.51
CA ALA A 456 13.93 27.99 -9.64
C ALA A 456 15.26 28.21 -10.36
N GLN A 457 15.54 27.46 -11.39
CA GLN A 457 16.77 27.51 -12.18
C GLN A 457 16.58 28.20 -13.54
N HIS A 458 15.35 28.60 -13.85
CA HIS A 458 14.96 29.29 -15.11
C HIS A 458 15.36 28.54 -16.39
N HIS A 459 15.26 27.20 -16.41
CA HIS A 459 15.56 26.43 -17.59
C HIS A 459 14.64 25.23 -17.78
N LEU A 460 14.64 24.70 -19.01
CA LEU A 460 13.99 23.46 -19.40
C LEU A 460 15.04 22.34 -19.42
N ARG A 461 14.68 21.17 -18.91
CA ARG A 461 15.57 20.02 -18.85
C ARG A 461 14.86 18.74 -19.27
N CYS A 462 15.51 17.95 -20.13
CA CYS A 462 15.03 16.63 -20.48
C CYS A 462 15.49 15.63 -19.43
N HIS A 463 14.57 14.96 -18.74
CA HIS A 463 14.89 13.94 -17.75
C HIS A 463 15.34 12.61 -18.36
N HIS A 464 15.32 12.51 -19.68
CA HIS A 464 15.80 11.33 -20.40
C HIS A 464 17.26 11.47 -20.82
N CYS A 465 17.62 12.55 -21.54
CA CYS A 465 18.96 12.76 -22.08
C CYS A 465 19.75 13.90 -21.43
N ASP A 466 19.19 14.59 -20.46
CA ASP A 466 19.76 15.75 -19.75
C ASP A 466 20.00 16.97 -20.63
N SER A 467 19.45 17.03 -21.84
CA SER A 467 19.47 18.24 -22.66
C SER A 467 18.84 19.41 -21.90
N GLN A 468 19.46 20.57 -21.93
CA GLN A 468 19.00 21.78 -21.27
C GLN A 468 18.77 22.89 -22.28
N ARG A 469 17.73 23.69 -22.04
CA ARG A 469 17.41 24.87 -22.82
C ARG A 469 16.94 26.01 -21.92
N PRO A 470 17.22 27.25 -22.30
CA PRO A 470 16.58 28.38 -21.63
C PRO A 470 15.08 28.39 -21.93
N ILE A 471 14.29 28.99 -21.03
CA ILE A 471 12.87 29.17 -21.24
C ILE A 471 12.68 30.18 -22.38
N PRO A 472 11.92 29.86 -23.45
CA PRO A 472 11.65 30.81 -24.52
C PRO A 472 10.89 32.04 -24.00
N ARG A 473 11.18 33.21 -24.55
CA ARG A 473 10.44 34.43 -24.20
C ARG A 473 9.08 34.49 -24.90
N GLN A 474 8.97 33.83 -26.04
CA GLN A 474 7.76 33.74 -26.84
C GLN A 474 7.55 32.31 -27.29
N CYS A 475 6.29 31.96 -27.51
CA CYS A 475 5.97 30.64 -28.07
C CYS A 475 6.60 30.49 -29.46
N PRO A 476 7.39 29.43 -29.68
CA PRO A 476 7.97 29.17 -31.03
C PRO A 476 6.93 28.93 -32.10
N SER A 477 5.71 28.54 -31.75
CA SER A 477 4.65 28.23 -32.69
C SER A 477 3.78 29.43 -33.04
N CYS A 478 3.33 30.23 -32.08
CA CYS A 478 2.37 31.32 -32.33
C CYS A 478 2.87 32.70 -31.88
N GLY A 479 4.03 32.81 -31.28
CA GLY A 479 4.61 34.07 -30.82
C GLY A 479 4.02 34.63 -29.53
N SER A 480 3.07 33.97 -28.91
CA SER A 480 2.48 34.42 -27.64
C SER A 480 3.49 34.43 -26.51
N THR A 481 3.34 35.39 -25.59
CA THR A 481 4.13 35.45 -24.34
C THR A 481 3.48 34.65 -23.21
N HIS A 482 2.28 34.09 -23.39
CA HIS A 482 1.56 33.31 -22.38
C HIS A 482 2.07 31.88 -22.30
N LEU A 483 3.33 31.72 -21.92
CA LEU A 483 3.93 30.44 -21.63
C LEU A 483 3.73 30.14 -20.15
N VAL A 484 3.06 29.03 -19.83
CA VAL A 484 2.65 28.69 -18.48
C VAL A 484 3.11 27.30 -18.10
N PRO A 485 3.45 27.07 -16.81
CA PRO A 485 3.63 25.71 -16.32
C PRO A 485 2.29 24.99 -16.24
N VAL A 486 2.30 23.69 -16.46
CA VAL A 486 1.11 22.86 -16.30
C VAL A 486 0.97 22.48 -14.84
N GLY A 487 -0.22 22.69 -14.26
CA GLY A 487 -0.54 22.25 -12.90
C GLY A 487 -1.00 23.36 -11.96
N ILE A 488 -1.94 23.02 -11.09
CA ILE A 488 -2.50 23.89 -10.06
C ILE A 488 -2.46 23.15 -8.71
N GLY A 489 -1.98 23.83 -7.64
CA GLY A 489 -1.99 23.26 -6.30
C GLY A 489 -3.36 23.32 -5.64
N THR A 490 -3.69 22.32 -4.79
CA THR A 490 -4.99 22.28 -4.08
C THR A 490 -5.24 23.47 -3.15
N GLU A 491 -4.21 23.94 -2.48
CA GLU A 491 -4.33 25.11 -1.59
C GLU A 491 -4.63 26.41 -2.37
N GLN A 492 -3.93 26.58 -3.49
CA GLN A 492 -4.15 27.75 -4.36
C GLN A 492 -5.56 27.75 -4.93
N LEU A 493 -6.08 26.57 -5.30
CA LEU A 493 -7.43 26.45 -5.81
C LEU A 493 -8.48 26.78 -4.75
N GLU A 494 -8.33 26.29 -3.53
CA GLU A 494 -9.24 26.56 -2.42
C GLU A 494 -9.34 28.07 -2.16
N GLN A 495 -8.19 28.76 -2.07
CA GLN A 495 -8.13 30.20 -1.86
C GLN A 495 -8.74 30.97 -3.00
N ALA A 496 -8.57 30.53 -4.22
CA ALA A 496 -9.08 31.22 -5.41
C ALA A 496 -10.57 30.98 -5.65
N LEU A 497 -11.14 29.88 -5.16
CA LEU A 497 -12.57 29.57 -5.30
C LEU A 497 -13.44 30.35 -4.31
N ALA A 498 -12.92 30.69 -3.14
CA ALA A 498 -13.72 31.39 -2.11
C ALA A 498 -14.35 32.70 -2.62
N PRO A 499 -13.64 33.60 -3.33
CA PRO A 499 -14.25 34.78 -3.92
C PRO A 499 -15.27 34.51 -5.02
N LEU A 500 -15.12 33.40 -5.75
CA LEU A 500 -16.05 33.02 -6.84
C LEU A 500 -17.35 32.42 -6.32
N PHE A 501 -17.31 31.74 -5.18
CA PHE A 501 -18.44 31.07 -4.56
C PHE A 501 -18.51 31.39 -3.06
N PRO A 502 -18.77 32.65 -2.69
CA PRO A 502 -18.63 33.10 -1.29
C PRO A 502 -19.62 32.44 -0.32
N GLU A 503 -20.76 31.95 -0.81
CA GLU A 503 -21.80 31.34 0.04
C GLU A 503 -21.73 29.81 0.06
N VAL A 504 -20.81 29.22 -0.66
CA VAL A 504 -20.73 27.76 -0.79
C VAL A 504 -19.59 27.24 0.09
N PRO A 505 -19.85 26.25 0.96
CA PRO A 505 -18.77 25.60 1.70
C PRO A 505 -17.79 24.88 0.76
N ILE A 506 -16.52 25.04 1.01
CA ILE A 506 -15.44 24.39 0.25
C ILE A 506 -14.71 23.44 1.20
N SER A 507 -14.65 22.17 0.84
CA SER A 507 -13.95 21.14 1.61
C SER A 507 -12.79 20.60 0.80
N ARG A 508 -11.58 20.72 1.37
CA ARG A 508 -10.37 20.16 0.78
C ARG A 508 -10.07 18.81 1.46
N ILE A 509 -9.99 17.74 0.68
CA ILE A 509 -9.65 16.40 1.16
C ILE A 509 -8.36 15.94 0.49
N ASP A 510 -7.26 16.04 1.22
CA ASP A 510 -5.94 15.58 0.82
C ASP A 510 -5.19 15.01 2.02
N ARG A 511 -3.93 14.59 1.83
CA ARG A 511 -3.11 14.04 2.92
C ARG A 511 -2.92 15.03 4.06
N ASP A 512 -2.77 16.30 3.76
CA ASP A 512 -2.50 17.33 4.77
C ASP A 512 -3.74 17.60 5.65
N THR A 513 -4.94 17.53 5.05
CA THR A 513 -6.19 17.74 5.78
C THR A 513 -6.70 16.48 6.48
N THR A 514 -6.20 15.30 6.13
CA THR A 514 -6.65 14.01 6.67
C THR A 514 -5.59 13.29 7.50
N SER A 515 -4.45 13.93 7.76
CA SER A 515 -3.34 13.33 8.53
C SER A 515 -3.67 13.08 10.00
N ARG A 516 -4.59 13.87 10.58
CA ARG A 516 -5.06 13.67 11.94
C ARG A 516 -6.06 12.51 11.99
N LYS A 517 -5.95 11.66 13.01
CA LYS A 517 -6.87 10.54 13.21
C LYS A 517 -8.32 11.05 13.33
N GLY A 518 -9.20 10.48 12.50
CA GLY A 518 -10.61 10.86 12.46
C GLY A 518 -10.93 12.08 11.60
N ALA A 519 -9.94 12.79 11.06
CA ALA A 519 -10.17 13.97 10.23
C ALA A 519 -10.90 13.61 8.92
N LEU A 520 -10.54 12.50 8.28
CA LEU A 520 -11.21 12.04 7.06
C LEU A 520 -12.69 11.75 7.31
N GLU A 521 -13.02 11.06 8.39
CA GLU A 521 -14.40 10.73 8.77
C GLU A 521 -15.22 11.98 9.08
N GLU A 522 -14.62 12.98 9.71
CA GLU A 522 -15.28 14.27 9.97
C GLU A 522 -15.60 15.01 8.67
N HIS A 523 -14.65 15.04 7.73
CA HIS A 523 -14.86 15.65 6.41
C HIS A 523 -15.94 14.92 5.62
N LEU A 524 -15.92 13.60 5.61
CA LEU A 524 -16.93 12.79 4.93
C LEU A 524 -18.32 12.94 5.54
N ALA A 525 -18.43 13.02 6.86
CA ALA A 525 -19.69 13.24 7.55
C ALA A 525 -20.31 14.60 7.17
N ALA A 526 -19.50 15.64 7.09
CA ALA A 526 -19.93 16.98 6.65
C ALA A 526 -20.48 16.94 5.21
N VAL A 527 -19.84 16.20 4.31
CA VAL A 527 -20.27 16.04 2.93
C VAL A 527 -21.58 15.25 2.84
N HIS A 528 -21.73 14.20 3.61
CA HIS A 528 -22.92 13.34 3.59
C HIS A 528 -24.18 14.02 4.20
N ARG A 529 -24.02 15.11 4.94
CA ARG A 529 -25.17 15.90 5.43
C ARG A 529 -25.96 16.57 4.30
N GLY A 530 -25.39 16.63 3.09
CA GLY A 530 -26.04 17.21 1.93
C GLY A 530 -25.88 18.72 1.83
N GLY A 531 -26.57 19.32 0.86
CA GLY A 531 -26.50 20.74 0.55
C GLY A 531 -25.38 21.08 -0.43
N ALA A 532 -25.46 22.26 -1.05
CA ALA A 532 -24.47 22.74 -2.00
C ALA A 532 -23.07 22.79 -1.37
N ARG A 533 -22.07 22.21 -2.03
CA ARG A 533 -20.71 22.13 -1.54
C ARG A 533 -19.74 21.90 -2.69
N ILE A 534 -18.56 22.48 -2.59
CA ILE A 534 -17.44 22.20 -3.49
C ILE A 534 -16.42 21.35 -2.73
N LEU A 535 -16.10 20.19 -3.30
CA LEU A 535 -15.07 19.29 -2.81
C LEU A 535 -13.84 19.43 -3.70
N ILE A 536 -12.69 19.64 -3.09
CA ILE A 536 -11.41 19.65 -3.79
C ILE A 536 -10.61 18.48 -3.29
N GLY A 537 -10.11 17.65 -4.18
CA GLY A 537 -9.33 16.51 -3.76
C GLY A 537 -8.43 15.94 -4.82
N THR A 538 -7.60 15.04 -4.34
CA THR A 538 -6.73 14.22 -5.14
C THR A 538 -7.37 12.84 -5.30
N GLN A 539 -6.58 11.86 -5.69
CA GLN A 539 -7.03 10.48 -5.84
C GLN A 539 -7.76 9.89 -4.62
N MET A 540 -7.56 10.45 -3.43
CA MET A 540 -8.24 9.98 -2.22
C MET A 540 -9.76 10.04 -2.33
N LEU A 541 -10.32 11.05 -3.00
CA LEU A 541 -11.76 11.17 -3.18
C LEU A 541 -12.34 10.15 -4.17
N ALA A 542 -11.54 9.67 -5.10
CA ALA A 542 -11.98 8.72 -6.11
C ALA A 542 -12.18 7.31 -5.57
N LYS A 543 -11.55 6.99 -4.44
CA LYS A 543 -11.43 5.61 -3.96
C LYS A 543 -12.45 5.29 -2.88
N GLY A 544 -13.41 4.41 -3.20
CA GLY A 544 -14.27 3.76 -2.22
C GLY A 544 -15.37 4.60 -1.58
N HIS A 545 -15.42 5.91 -1.80
CA HIS A 545 -16.43 6.79 -1.18
C HIS A 545 -17.62 7.00 -2.09
N HIS A 546 -18.80 6.95 -1.49
CA HIS A 546 -20.05 7.18 -2.18
C HIS A 546 -20.55 8.58 -1.84
N PHE A 547 -20.77 9.41 -2.87
CA PHE A 547 -21.27 10.79 -2.72
C PHE A 547 -22.56 10.94 -3.52
N PRO A 548 -23.73 10.66 -2.92
CA PRO A 548 -24.99 10.64 -3.65
C PRO A 548 -25.42 12.02 -4.18
N ASP A 549 -24.98 13.11 -3.53
CA ASP A 549 -25.34 14.47 -3.91
C ASP A 549 -24.38 15.11 -4.92
N VAL A 550 -23.31 14.42 -5.29
CA VAL A 550 -22.35 14.91 -6.29
C VAL A 550 -22.92 14.66 -7.68
N THR A 551 -23.14 15.75 -8.41
CA THR A 551 -23.69 15.70 -9.77
C THR A 551 -22.73 16.23 -10.83
N LEU A 552 -21.67 16.94 -10.41
CA LEU A 552 -20.61 17.40 -11.31
C LEU A 552 -19.25 16.99 -10.77
N VAL A 553 -18.47 16.36 -11.64
CA VAL A 553 -17.08 16.02 -11.37
C VAL A 553 -16.22 16.65 -12.47
N SER A 554 -15.18 17.37 -12.09
CA SER A 554 -14.24 17.95 -13.05
C SER A 554 -12.81 17.50 -12.76
N LEU A 555 -12.10 17.10 -13.82
CA LEU A 555 -10.67 16.83 -13.78
C LEU A 555 -9.95 18.04 -14.36
N LEU A 556 -9.15 18.69 -13.53
CA LEU A 556 -8.57 20.01 -13.84
C LEU A 556 -7.19 19.94 -14.47
N ASP A 557 -6.40 18.92 -14.16
CA ASP A 557 -5.00 18.82 -14.60
C ASP A 557 -4.80 17.69 -15.63
N VAL A 558 -5.59 17.71 -16.67
CA VAL A 558 -5.47 16.75 -17.77
C VAL A 558 -4.15 16.92 -18.52
N ASP A 559 -3.74 18.16 -18.77
CA ASP A 559 -2.48 18.45 -19.47
C ASP A 559 -1.26 17.94 -18.67
N GLY A 560 -1.27 18.12 -17.35
CA GLY A 560 -0.20 17.61 -16.49
C GLY A 560 -0.06 16.10 -16.55
N ALA A 561 -1.16 15.38 -16.74
CA ALA A 561 -1.14 13.93 -16.90
C ALA A 561 -0.64 13.50 -18.29
N LEU A 562 -1.07 14.18 -19.35
CA LEU A 562 -0.74 13.82 -20.73
C LEU A 562 0.70 14.17 -21.10
N PHE A 563 1.26 15.25 -20.54
CA PHE A 563 2.56 15.80 -20.92
C PHE A 563 3.61 15.72 -19.82
N SER A 564 3.42 14.84 -18.85
CA SER A 564 4.41 14.58 -17.82
C SER A 564 5.62 13.82 -18.36
N ALA A 565 6.79 14.08 -17.80
CA ALA A 565 7.98 13.28 -18.03
C ALA A 565 7.84 11.86 -17.48
N ASP A 566 6.94 11.65 -16.52
CA ASP A 566 6.61 10.32 -15.97
C ASP A 566 5.66 9.60 -16.93
N PHE A 567 6.14 8.55 -17.60
CA PHE A 567 5.36 7.79 -18.57
C PHE A 567 4.13 7.07 -17.95
N ARG A 568 4.07 6.95 -16.63
CA ARG A 568 2.94 6.33 -15.92
C ARG A 568 1.79 7.30 -15.64
N SER A 569 1.99 8.59 -15.89
CA SER A 569 1.00 9.61 -15.58
C SER A 569 -0.30 9.45 -16.39
N ALA A 570 -0.19 9.09 -17.66
CA ALA A 570 -1.37 8.86 -18.51
C ALA A 570 -2.21 7.67 -18.00
N GLU A 571 -1.56 6.60 -17.57
CA GLU A 571 -2.24 5.44 -16.98
C GLU A 571 -2.99 5.83 -15.71
N ARG A 572 -2.34 6.56 -14.79
CA ARG A 572 -2.98 7.02 -13.55
C ARG A 572 -4.18 7.92 -13.83
N PHE A 573 -4.05 8.79 -14.79
CA PHE A 573 -5.13 9.67 -15.20
C PHE A 573 -6.32 8.86 -15.77
N ALA A 574 -6.04 7.90 -16.63
CA ALA A 574 -7.08 7.05 -17.21
C ALA A 574 -7.81 6.23 -16.13
N GLN A 575 -7.09 5.72 -15.17
CA GLN A 575 -7.67 5.01 -14.04
C GLN A 575 -8.56 5.92 -13.20
N LEU A 576 -8.08 7.12 -12.86
CA LEU A 576 -8.85 8.11 -12.12
C LEU A 576 -10.11 8.52 -12.87
N TYR A 577 -9.97 8.89 -14.14
CA TYR A 577 -11.10 9.29 -14.97
C TYR A 577 -12.18 8.19 -15.02
N THR A 578 -11.78 6.95 -15.25
CA THR A 578 -12.71 5.83 -15.36
C THR A 578 -13.47 5.58 -14.06
N GLN A 579 -12.79 5.66 -12.94
CA GLN A 579 -13.41 5.48 -11.61
C GLN A 579 -14.36 6.62 -11.27
N VAL A 580 -13.96 7.84 -11.56
CA VAL A 580 -14.73 9.05 -11.26
C VAL A 580 -15.98 9.13 -12.14
N SER A 581 -15.86 8.84 -13.44
CA SER A 581 -16.99 8.87 -14.35
C SER A 581 -18.08 7.84 -14.01
N GLY A 582 -17.70 6.74 -13.34
CA GLY A 582 -18.65 5.76 -12.85
C GLY A 582 -19.44 6.18 -11.58
N ARG A 583 -19.08 7.29 -10.95
CA ARG A 583 -19.65 7.70 -9.66
C ARG A 583 -20.55 8.92 -9.69
N ALA A 584 -20.42 9.77 -10.72
CA ALA A 584 -21.25 10.95 -10.85
C ALA A 584 -22.71 10.54 -11.15
N GLY A 585 -23.67 11.19 -10.46
CA GLY A 585 -25.07 11.02 -10.75
C GLY A 585 -25.75 9.75 -10.22
N ARG A 586 -25.22 9.15 -9.18
CA ARG A 586 -25.89 8.03 -8.50
C ARG A 586 -27.16 8.51 -7.76
N ALA A 587 -28.01 7.57 -7.36
CA ALA A 587 -29.28 7.82 -6.66
C ALA A 587 -30.35 8.59 -7.50
N GLY A 588 -30.41 8.33 -8.80
CA GLY A 588 -31.40 8.90 -9.72
C GLY A 588 -31.08 10.29 -10.26
N LYS A 589 -29.97 10.90 -9.84
CA LYS A 589 -29.50 12.19 -10.36
C LYS A 589 -28.58 11.94 -11.55
N GLN A 590 -28.76 12.72 -12.63
CA GLN A 590 -27.87 12.66 -13.80
C GLN A 590 -26.57 13.39 -13.48
N GLY A 591 -25.44 12.70 -13.66
CA GLY A 591 -24.11 13.25 -13.45
C GLY A 591 -23.49 13.81 -14.70
N GLU A 592 -22.56 14.75 -14.52
CA GLU A 592 -21.69 15.28 -15.55
C GLU A 592 -20.23 15.11 -15.14
N VAL A 593 -19.39 14.77 -16.12
CA VAL A 593 -17.93 14.79 -15.98
C VAL A 593 -17.37 15.77 -16.98
N ILE A 594 -16.65 16.76 -16.49
CA ILE A 594 -16.06 17.81 -17.33
C ILE A 594 -14.54 17.74 -17.22
N LEU A 595 -13.87 17.61 -18.36
CA LEU A 595 -12.44 17.70 -18.46
C LEU A 595 -12.08 19.01 -19.16
N GLN A 596 -11.05 19.68 -18.69
CA GLN A 596 -10.53 20.85 -19.36
C GLN A 596 -9.06 20.64 -19.72
N THR A 597 -8.68 20.96 -20.95
CA THR A 597 -7.36 20.69 -21.50
C THR A 597 -7.05 21.66 -22.64
N HIS A 598 -5.76 21.94 -22.84
CA HIS A 598 -5.31 22.65 -24.05
C HIS A 598 -5.20 21.71 -25.27
N HIS A 599 -5.37 20.39 -25.07
CA HIS A 599 -5.25 19.39 -26.11
C HIS A 599 -6.45 18.43 -26.13
N PRO A 600 -7.65 18.93 -26.46
CA PRO A 600 -8.84 18.08 -26.50
C PRO A 600 -8.76 16.95 -27.52
N GLU A 601 -7.88 17.09 -28.52
CA GLU A 601 -7.73 16.12 -29.63
C GLU A 601 -6.63 15.07 -29.38
N HIS A 602 -6.01 15.07 -28.20
CA HIS A 602 -4.94 14.13 -27.89
C HIS A 602 -5.40 12.67 -28.09
N PRO A 603 -4.65 11.83 -28.85
CA PRO A 603 -5.11 10.48 -29.21
C PRO A 603 -5.47 9.59 -28.02
N LEU A 604 -4.67 9.58 -26.96
CA LEU A 604 -4.96 8.79 -25.76
C LEU A 604 -6.23 9.28 -25.06
N LEU A 605 -6.43 10.60 -24.99
CA LEU A 605 -7.64 11.17 -24.39
C LEU A 605 -8.88 10.81 -25.19
N GLN A 606 -8.82 10.93 -26.52
CA GLN A 606 -9.93 10.56 -27.39
C GLN A 606 -10.29 9.08 -27.27
N THR A 607 -9.29 8.21 -27.25
CA THR A 607 -9.50 6.78 -27.07
C THR A 607 -10.16 6.48 -25.72
N LEU A 608 -9.67 7.09 -24.64
CA LEU A 608 -10.24 6.91 -23.30
C LEU A 608 -11.71 7.35 -23.24
N LEU A 609 -12.02 8.51 -23.79
CA LEU A 609 -13.37 9.09 -23.74
C LEU A 609 -14.39 8.32 -24.56
N TYR A 610 -14.02 7.90 -25.77
CA TYR A 610 -14.97 7.32 -26.73
C TYR A 610 -14.92 5.81 -26.82
N LYS A 611 -13.82 5.17 -26.46
CA LYS A 611 -13.65 3.72 -26.53
C LYS A 611 -13.43 3.04 -25.17
N GLY A 612 -13.18 3.80 -24.13
CA GLY A 612 -13.05 3.30 -22.77
C GLY A 612 -11.64 2.89 -22.37
N TYR A 613 -11.53 2.43 -21.13
CA TYR A 613 -10.24 2.10 -20.52
C TYR A 613 -9.51 0.96 -21.23
N ASP A 614 -10.22 -0.08 -21.65
CA ASP A 614 -9.58 -1.25 -22.29
C ASP A 614 -8.88 -0.86 -23.60
N ALA A 615 -9.52 -0.05 -24.42
CA ALA A 615 -8.93 0.46 -25.65
C ALA A 615 -7.76 1.41 -25.36
N PHE A 616 -7.90 2.27 -24.36
CA PHE A 616 -6.80 3.11 -23.87
C PHE A 616 -5.60 2.27 -23.45
N ALA A 617 -5.83 1.23 -22.66
CA ALA A 617 -4.78 0.34 -22.17
C ALA A 617 -4.03 -0.36 -23.30
N GLU A 618 -4.74 -0.81 -24.33
CA GLU A 618 -4.11 -1.40 -25.53
C GLU A 618 -3.20 -0.41 -26.25
N GLN A 619 -3.68 0.80 -26.44
CA GLN A 619 -2.90 1.86 -27.10
C GLN A 619 -1.69 2.25 -26.27
N ALA A 620 -1.85 2.40 -24.96
CA ALA A 620 -0.77 2.73 -24.06
C ALA A 620 0.30 1.63 -23.99
N LEU A 621 -0.11 0.37 -23.99
CA LEU A 621 0.83 -0.77 -24.04
C LEU A 621 1.61 -0.80 -25.36
N ALA A 622 0.95 -0.53 -26.49
CA ALA A 622 1.61 -0.45 -27.79
C ALA A 622 2.68 0.66 -27.81
N GLU A 623 2.38 1.82 -27.24
CA GLU A 623 3.35 2.91 -27.11
C GLU A 623 4.55 2.53 -26.23
N ARG A 624 4.30 1.86 -25.09
CA ARG A 624 5.37 1.40 -24.21
C ARG A 624 6.27 0.36 -24.90
N GLN A 625 5.70 -0.52 -25.70
CA GLN A 625 6.48 -1.47 -26.48
C GLN A 625 7.39 -0.77 -27.47
N THR A 626 6.87 0.18 -28.23
CA THR A 626 7.63 0.98 -29.19
C THR A 626 8.76 1.74 -28.52
N MET A 627 8.50 2.31 -27.35
CA MET A 627 9.47 3.12 -26.60
C MET A 627 10.38 2.29 -25.68
N GLN A 628 10.24 0.98 -25.65
CA GLN A 628 11.04 0.08 -24.80
C GLN A 628 10.89 0.43 -23.32
N LEU A 629 9.67 0.67 -22.87
CA LEU A 629 9.34 0.96 -21.47
C LEU A 629 8.77 -0.28 -20.76
N PRO A 630 8.75 -0.34 -19.42
CA PRO A 630 8.08 -1.42 -18.72
C PRO A 630 6.62 -1.59 -19.18
N PRO A 631 6.11 -2.83 -19.33
CA PRO A 631 6.68 -4.11 -18.90
C PRO A 631 7.65 -4.79 -19.88
N TRP A 632 8.01 -4.20 -21.01
CA TRP A 632 8.99 -4.78 -21.96
C TRP A 632 10.42 -4.66 -21.49
N THR A 633 10.68 -3.73 -20.59
CA THR A 633 11.96 -3.56 -19.92
C THR A 633 11.74 -3.56 -18.43
N SER A 634 12.84 -3.66 -17.68
CA SER A 634 12.83 -3.54 -16.23
C SER A 634 13.60 -2.30 -15.82
N HIS A 635 13.13 -1.64 -14.79
CA HIS A 635 13.75 -0.42 -14.25
C HIS A 635 14.27 -0.63 -12.83
N VAL A 636 15.39 -0.01 -12.54
CA VAL A 636 15.89 0.23 -11.18
C VAL A 636 16.26 1.70 -11.09
N LEU A 637 15.69 2.39 -10.13
CA LEU A 637 15.94 3.81 -9.86
C LEU A 637 16.86 3.94 -8.66
N ILE A 638 17.94 4.72 -8.80
CA ILE A 638 18.81 5.05 -7.68
C ILE A 638 18.75 6.56 -7.49
N ARG A 639 18.31 6.97 -6.31
CA ARG A 639 18.16 8.37 -5.92
C ARG A 639 19.13 8.71 -4.82
N ALA A 640 19.79 9.86 -4.94
CA ALA A 640 20.71 10.38 -3.94
C ALA A 640 20.32 11.81 -3.58
N GLU A 641 20.50 12.17 -2.32
CA GLU A 641 20.20 13.50 -1.83
C GLU A 641 21.27 14.05 -0.90
N ASP A 642 21.47 15.37 -0.95
CA ASP A 642 22.36 16.10 -0.05
C ASP A 642 21.83 17.51 0.23
N HIS A 643 22.47 18.20 1.16
CA HIS A 643 22.06 19.56 1.57
C HIS A 643 22.60 20.65 0.66
N ASN A 644 23.71 20.43 -0.04
CA ASN A 644 24.44 21.45 -0.79
C ASN A 644 24.38 21.30 -2.32
N ASN A 645 23.63 20.31 -2.83
CA ASN A 645 23.42 20.06 -4.25
C ASN A 645 24.71 19.75 -5.05
N GLN A 646 25.77 19.29 -4.41
CA GLN A 646 27.07 19.00 -5.04
C GLN A 646 27.47 17.54 -4.97
N GLN A 647 27.22 16.90 -3.85
CA GLN A 647 27.67 15.52 -3.60
C GLN A 647 26.79 14.47 -4.27
N ALA A 648 25.49 14.70 -4.31
CA ALA A 648 24.56 13.74 -4.91
C ALA A 648 24.82 13.51 -6.42
N PRO A 649 24.92 14.56 -7.25
CA PRO A 649 25.23 14.33 -8.67
C PRO A 649 26.63 13.73 -8.87
N LEU A 650 27.62 14.07 -8.06
CA LEU A 650 28.96 13.51 -8.16
C LEU A 650 28.95 12.01 -7.80
N PHE A 651 28.27 11.64 -6.71
CA PHE A 651 28.11 10.24 -6.32
C PHE A 651 27.44 9.42 -7.43
N LEU A 652 26.35 9.93 -7.99
CA LEU A 652 25.62 9.24 -9.06
C LEU A 652 26.45 9.13 -10.35
N GLN A 653 27.27 10.12 -10.66
CA GLN A 653 28.18 10.02 -11.80
C GLN A 653 29.23 8.92 -11.60
N GLN A 654 29.79 8.81 -10.41
CA GLN A 654 30.72 7.74 -10.06
C GLN A 654 30.04 6.38 -10.13
N LEU A 655 28.81 6.28 -9.62
CA LEU A 655 28.03 5.06 -9.68
C LEU A 655 27.71 4.66 -11.13
N ARG A 656 27.38 5.63 -11.99
CA ARG A 656 27.20 5.40 -13.42
C ARG A 656 28.46 4.80 -14.04
N ASN A 657 29.61 5.35 -13.72
CA ASN A 657 30.87 4.83 -14.22
C ASN A 657 31.14 3.38 -13.78
N LEU A 658 30.83 3.05 -12.53
CA LEU A 658 30.93 1.67 -12.03
C LEU A 658 29.98 0.72 -12.77
N LEU A 659 28.76 1.14 -13.02
CA LEU A 659 27.74 0.35 -13.72
C LEU A 659 28.18 0.05 -15.15
N GLN A 660 28.67 1.07 -15.86
CA GLN A 660 29.14 0.92 -17.24
C GLN A 660 30.41 0.10 -17.35
N ALA A 661 31.27 0.12 -16.33
CA ALA A 661 32.50 -0.65 -16.28
C ALA A 661 32.29 -2.09 -15.77
N SER A 662 31.09 -2.44 -15.31
CA SER A 662 30.76 -3.77 -14.81
C SER A 662 31.00 -4.82 -15.91
N PRO A 663 31.68 -5.94 -15.62
CA PRO A 663 31.85 -7.02 -16.60
C PRO A 663 30.51 -7.67 -17.01
N LEU A 664 29.46 -7.46 -16.23
CA LEU A 664 28.11 -7.94 -16.55
C LEU A 664 27.32 -6.97 -17.43
N ALA A 665 27.77 -5.70 -17.55
CA ALA A 665 27.13 -4.71 -18.39
C ALA A 665 27.25 -5.08 -19.86
N ASP A 666 26.17 -4.93 -20.60
CA ASP A 666 26.10 -5.14 -22.04
C ASP A 666 25.57 -3.88 -22.75
N GLU A 667 25.49 -3.91 -24.06
CA GLU A 667 24.97 -2.81 -24.89
C GLU A 667 23.48 -2.54 -24.69
N LYS A 668 22.75 -3.45 -24.05
CA LYS A 668 21.33 -3.32 -23.76
C LYS A 668 21.05 -2.61 -22.43
N LEU A 669 22.08 -2.41 -21.60
CA LEU A 669 21.96 -1.64 -20.38
C LEU A 669 21.93 -0.14 -20.71
N TRP A 670 20.85 0.51 -20.33
CA TRP A 670 20.72 1.96 -20.42
C TRP A 670 20.83 2.56 -19.03
N VAL A 671 21.69 3.56 -18.90
CA VAL A 671 21.84 4.35 -17.68
C VAL A 671 21.48 5.78 -18.02
N LEU A 672 20.35 6.24 -17.49
CA LEU A 672 19.80 7.57 -17.75
C LEU A 672 20.07 8.47 -16.55
N GLY A 673 20.78 9.57 -16.79
CA GLY A 673 21.17 10.51 -15.74
C GLY A 673 22.67 10.45 -15.43
N PRO A 674 23.13 11.13 -14.37
CA PRO A 674 22.35 11.77 -13.31
C PRO A 674 21.56 12.99 -13.77
N VAL A 675 20.31 13.05 -13.32
CA VAL A 675 19.43 14.19 -13.53
C VAL A 675 18.77 14.56 -12.19
N PRO A 676 18.30 15.80 -12.01
CA PRO A 676 17.50 16.14 -10.83
C PRO A 676 16.24 15.25 -10.78
N ALA A 677 15.82 14.88 -9.59
CA ALA A 677 14.55 14.20 -9.40
C ALA A 677 13.38 15.11 -9.84
N LEU A 678 12.20 14.53 -10.10
CA LEU A 678 11.02 15.30 -10.47
C LEU A 678 10.65 16.36 -9.42
N ALA A 679 10.84 16.06 -8.13
CA ALA A 679 10.86 17.03 -7.05
C ALA A 679 12.30 17.29 -6.62
N PRO A 680 13.00 18.29 -7.20
CA PRO A 680 14.45 18.40 -7.03
C PRO A 680 14.89 18.82 -5.62
N LYS A 681 13.99 19.40 -4.83
CA LYS A 681 14.30 19.77 -3.44
C LYS A 681 13.16 19.36 -2.52
N ARG A 682 13.49 18.63 -1.47
CA ARG A 682 12.51 18.16 -0.48
C ARG A 682 13.15 18.12 0.91
N GLY A 683 12.49 18.76 1.88
CA GLY A 683 13.00 18.77 3.25
C GLY A 683 14.38 19.40 3.39
N GLY A 684 14.70 20.42 2.60
CA GLY A 684 16.01 21.08 2.61
C GLY A 684 17.12 20.32 1.88
N ARG A 685 16.82 19.18 1.28
CA ARG A 685 17.78 18.36 0.56
C ARG A 685 17.54 18.39 -0.94
N TRP A 686 18.61 18.45 -1.73
CA TRP A 686 18.58 18.36 -3.19
C TRP A 686 18.61 16.91 -3.60
N ARG A 687 17.73 16.52 -4.52
CA ARG A 687 17.53 15.15 -4.94
C ARG A 687 17.91 14.95 -6.41
N TRP A 688 18.75 13.95 -6.64
CA TRP A 688 19.21 13.54 -7.96
C TRP A 688 18.97 12.06 -8.16
N GLN A 689 18.91 11.62 -9.40
CA GLN A 689 18.62 10.22 -9.70
C GLN A 689 19.32 9.74 -10.97
N ILE A 690 19.55 8.43 -11.01
CA ILE A 690 19.82 7.69 -12.23
C ILE A 690 18.79 6.58 -12.38
N LEU A 691 18.42 6.29 -13.63
CA LEU A 691 17.49 5.22 -13.95
C LEU A 691 18.23 4.17 -14.78
N LEU A 692 18.18 2.94 -14.33
CA LEU A 692 18.72 1.79 -15.03
C LEU A 692 17.60 1.08 -15.77
N GLN A 693 17.83 0.77 -17.04
CA GLN A 693 16.85 0.08 -17.87
C GLN A 693 17.52 -1.06 -18.63
N HIS A 694 16.89 -2.22 -18.61
CA HIS A 694 17.35 -3.40 -19.33
C HIS A 694 16.17 -4.26 -19.78
N PRO A 695 16.19 -4.85 -20.98
CA PRO A 695 15.11 -5.75 -21.41
C PRO A 695 15.06 -7.06 -20.63
N SER A 696 16.15 -7.48 -20.02
CA SER A 696 16.20 -8.67 -19.15
C SER A 696 16.25 -8.29 -17.68
N ARG A 697 15.21 -8.67 -16.95
CA ARG A 697 15.14 -8.45 -15.49
C ARG A 697 16.25 -9.18 -14.76
N VAL A 698 16.52 -10.41 -15.12
CA VAL A 698 17.58 -11.23 -14.50
C VAL A 698 18.95 -10.59 -14.69
N ARG A 699 19.24 -10.10 -15.90
CA ARG A 699 20.48 -9.44 -16.20
C ARG A 699 20.65 -8.15 -15.39
N LEU A 700 19.61 -7.35 -15.34
CA LEU A 700 19.62 -6.11 -14.55
C LEU A 700 19.86 -6.39 -13.06
N GLN A 701 19.24 -7.43 -12.51
CA GLN A 701 19.43 -7.84 -11.13
C GLN A 701 20.88 -8.22 -10.84
N HIS A 702 21.51 -8.98 -11.74
CA HIS A 702 22.92 -9.35 -11.61
C HIS A 702 23.86 -8.15 -11.67
N ILE A 703 23.60 -7.22 -12.58
CA ILE A 703 24.39 -5.99 -12.69
C ILE A 703 24.31 -5.16 -11.41
N VAL A 704 23.10 -5.00 -10.88
CA VAL A 704 22.86 -4.24 -9.65
C VAL A 704 23.53 -4.92 -8.45
N SER A 705 23.37 -6.23 -8.30
CA SER A 705 24.00 -6.97 -7.20
C SER A 705 25.53 -6.83 -7.21
N GLY A 706 26.15 -6.97 -8.36
CA GLY A 706 27.60 -6.82 -8.51
C GLY A 706 28.08 -5.41 -8.19
N THR A 707 27.30 -4.41 -8.56
CA THR A 707 27.64 -3.00 -8.33
C THR A 707 27.45 -2.59 -6.88
N LEU A 708 26.39 -3.09 -6.21
CA LEU A 708 26.14 -2.77 -4.80
C LEU A 708 27.32 -3.14 -3.89
N ALA A 709 27.99 -4.24 -4.18
CA ALA A 709 29.18 -4.64 -3.42
C ALA A 709 30.32 -3.60 -3.49
N LEU A 710 30.34 -2.78 -4.54
CA LEU A 710 31.38 -1.78 -4.79
C LEU A 710 30.96 -0.36 -4.40
N ILE A 711 29.68 -0.10 -4.13
CA ILE A 711 29.18 1.27 -3.83
C ILE A 711 29.91 1.87 -2.63
N ASN A 712 30.16 1.10 -1.59
CA ASN A 712 30.81 1.59 -0.38
C ASN A 712 32.29 1.96 -0.60
N THR A 713 32.87 1.59 -1.73
CA THR A 713 34.22 2.00 -2.10
C THR A 713 34.27 3.41 -2.71
N LEU A 714 33.10 3.97 -3.06
CA LEU A 714 33.02 5.31 -3.62
C LEU A 714 33.19 6.35 -2.50
N PRO A 715 34.07 7.38 -2.71
CA PRO A 715 34.35 8.38 -1.67
C PRO A 715 33.11 9.15 -1.21
N GLU A 716 32.20 9.44 -2.11
CA GLU A 716 31.00 10.24 -1.86
C GLU A 716 29.83 9.46 -1.29
N ALA A 717 29.91 8.12 -1.26
CA ALA A 717 28.79 7.27 -0.76
C ALA A 717 28.40 7.58 0.68
N ARG A 718 29.35 8.02 1.51
CA ARG A 718 29.13 8.39 2.92
C ARG A 718 28.60 9.82 3.09
N LYS A 719 28.70 10.66 2.05
CA LYS A 719 28.34 12.08 2.09
C LYS A 719 26.91 12.33 1.63
N VAL A 720 26.26 11.32 1.08
CA VAL A 720 24.91 11.40 0.54
C VAL A 720 24.03 10.37 1.20
N LYS A 721 22.73 10.65 1.22
CA LYS A 721 21.72 9.66 1.52
C LYS A 721 21.20 9.12 0.20
N TRP A 722 21.35 7.83 -0.03
CA TRP A 722 20.92 7.22 -1.28
C TRP A 722 19.98 6.04 -1.04
N VAL A 723 19.07 5.81 -1.97
CA VAL A 723 18.10 4.73 -1.95
C VAL A 723 18.05 4.06 -3.33
N LEU A 724 17.74 2.77 -3.31
CA LEU A 724 17.55 1.98 -4.52
C LEU A 724 16.11 1.50 -4.57
N ASP A 725 15.46 1.69 -5.71
CA ASP A 725 14.06 1.34 -5.92
C ASP A 725 13.94 0.42 -7.13
N VAL A 726 13.64 -0.83 -6.87
CA VAL A 726 13.41 -1.83 -7.92
C VAL A 726 11.94 -1.75 -8.35
N ASP A 727 11.71 -1.75 -9.65
CA ASP A 727 10.37 -1.58 -10.23
C ASP A 727 9.68 -0.31 -9.71
N PRO A 728 10.29 0.86 -9.90
CA PRO A 728 9.71 2.10 -9.39
C PRO A 728 8.38 2.41 -10.08
N ILE A 729 7.45 3.00 -9.32
CA ILE A 729 6.17 3.45 -9.85
C ILE A 729 6.15 4.96 -10.13
N GLU A 730 7.20 5.65 -9.72
CA GLU A 730 7.44 7.07 -9.98
C GLU A 730 8.87 7.22 -10.49
N GLY A 731 9.01 7.88 -11.57
CA GLY A 731 10.33 8.04 -12.18
C GLY A 731 10.83 9.45 -12.24
#